data_0071614458d7b7a37f872f3d8f2aaffe
#
_entry.id   0071614458d7b7a37f872f3d8f2aaffe
#
_cell.length_a   1.000
_cell.length_b   1.000
_cell.length_c   1.000
_cell.angle_alpha   90.00
_cell.angle_beta   90.00
_cell.angle_gamma   90.00
#
_symmetry.space_group_name_H-M   'P 1'
#
loop_
_entity.id
_entity.type
_entity.pdbx_description
1 polymer ?
#
loop_
_entity_poly.entity_id
_entity_poly.type
_entity_poly.pdbx_seq_one_letter_code
_entity_poly.pdbx_strand_id
1 'polypeptide(L)'
;MKKTILVSTAILLGLSLMAQEVKVTYYSPEIVRIEKSAGEFRSTPSVSVIMEPQASVGRPAVRVSVANDGKVSFRDASGKLLLMEGTCAVEPINDGPDKGLYKVSQSWKLDKDEPIYGLGMLQHGKLSQRGLNRGMIQSNTEDFANFFQSIKGYGIFWDNYSPTDISDDGVNLKLASQVGEEVDYYFIFGGDADGVIAGMRRLTGKAPMLPLWTYGFHQSRERYKSQKELLDVVRGYREHNVPLDGIIQDWQYWGNNYLWNAMEFLNAEFPNARAMVEETHRLGAHMTISIWQSFGPMTKPYRELSGKNLLLDFETWPASGLAEYWPPRRDYPSGVVCYDAYSAEARDIYWNNLKRLYDLDIDAWWMDSTDPDHTYKEGDFDQPTAMGSFRSVRNIYPLMCVEGVYNHQKAVTSDKRVFILTRSYFAGQQRTGANTWSGDVNSSWNDLRHQIPLCLNHTLTANPQVNSDIGGFFPGAYNKPGTPQTCQTNPLFQELYVRWLQFGLFNPMMRSHGETSRREIWEFGRKGEPVYDAIEKAIRMRYEIMPYIYSTAWQVSSEDDSFMRALFMDFKKDRNVWEIPDEFMFGRSLLVAPVEHAIFTSEEKRWSEGETFDWKKAAETSVYLPAGAKWYDWWTGRLYKGGQTVTVDAALDKIPVFAKAGSIIPCGPDVQYTSEKPWDNLTIRVYPGADGKFTLYEDEGDNYNYEKGEYSTIVFELKGRKLTIGERKGSFNGMMQTRRFHIVTVDGVEKDVEYSGDRISLQL
;
A
#
# COMPACT_ATOMS: atom_id res chain seq x y z
N MET A 1 34.71 -1.70 -21.39
CA MET A 1 35.64 -1.10 -20.42
C MET A 1 34.83 -0.31 -19.43
N LYS A 2 34.71 -0.78 -18.20
CA LYS A 2 34.07 -0.05 -17.12
C LYS A 2 34.84 1.25 -16.89
N LYS A 3 34.26 2.42 -17.07
CA LYS A 3 34.83 3.67 -16.61
C LYS A 3 34.50 3.80 -15.13
N THR A 4 35.33 3.19 -14.30
CA THR A 4 35.40 3.51 -12.88
C THR A 4 36.27 4.76 -12.76
N ILE A 5 35.74 5.87 -12.29
CA ILE A 5 36.55 7.04 -11.96
C ILE A 5 36.93 6.85 -10.49
N LEU A 6 38.16 6.36 -10.25
CA LEU A 6 38.75 6.36 -8.92
C LEU A 6 39.38 7.74 -8.66
N VAL A 7 38.96 8.43 -7.63
CA VAL A 7 39.61 9.66 -7.15
C VAL A 7 40.09 9.41 -5.73
N SER A 8 41.41 9.27 -5.54
CA SER A 8 42.03 9.14 -4.23
C SER A 8 42.48 10.51 -3.73
N THR A 9 42.01 10.93 -2.55
CA THR A 9 42.46 12.18 -1.92
C THR A 9 43.01 11.90 -0.53
N ALA A 10 44.30 12.13 -0.31
CA ALA A 10 44.97 12.08 0.98
C ALA A 10 45.04 13.50 1.58
N ILE A 11 44.47 13.69 2.80
CA ILE A 11 44.66 14.90 3.59
C ILE A 11 45.27 14.51 4.95
N LEU A 12 46.48 14.99 5.19
CA LEU A 12 47.15 14.90 6.49
C LEU A 12 46.67 16.02 7.40
N LEU A 13 45.93 15.67 8.46
CA LEU A 13 45.88 16.43 9.72
C LEU A 13 45.24 15.53 10.80
N GLY A 14 46.05 15.01 11.66
CA GLY A 14 45.92 14.56 13.05
C GLY A 14 44.61 13.98 13.60
N LEU A 15 43.85 13.20 12.79
CA LEU A 15 42.89 12.15 13.09
C LEU A 15 42.80 11.37 11.78
N SER A 16 43.15 10.10 11.76
CA SER A 16 43.12 9.34 10.53
C SER A 16 41.65 9.17 10.04
N LEU A 17 41.16 10.18 9.34
CA LEU A 17 40.04 9.98 8.39
C LEU A 17 40.63 9.12 7.28
N MET A 18 40.27 7.84 7.22
CA MET A 18 40.56 7.01 6.06
C MET A 18 40.00 7.72 4.83
N ALA A 19 40.80 7.82 3.77
CA ALA A 19 40.34 8.38 2.50
C ALA A 19 39.15 7.54 1.99
N GLN A 20 37.99 8.15 1.87
CA GLN A 20 36.83 7.48 1.30
C GLN A 20 36.99 7.39 -0.24
N GLU A 21 36.92 6.20 -0.77
CA GLU A 21 36.80 6.02 -2.21
C GLU A 21 35.34 6.22 -2.64
N VAL A 22 35.15 6.92 -3.77
CA VAL A 22 33.80 7.18 -4.34
C VAL A 22 33.68 6.44 -5.66
N LYS A 23 32.67 5.59 -5.77
CA LYS A 23 32.34 4.88 -6.99
C LYS A 23 30.99 5.33 -7.53
N VAL A 24 30.95 5.64 -8.83
CA VAL A 24 29.74 6.10 -9.53
C VAL A 24 29.38 5.07 -10.59
N THR A 25 28.20 4.48 -10.51
CA THR A 25 27.74 3.44 -11.42
C THR A 25 26.40 3.81 -12.01
N TYR A 26 26.29 3.89 -13.34
CA TYR A 26 25.02 4.14 -14.02
C TYR A 26 24.27 2.82 -14.24
N TYR A 27 22.98 2.83 -13.85
CA TYR A 27 22.02 1.76 -14.15
C TYR A 27 21.20 2.08 -15.39
N SER A 28 20.94 3.36 -15.64
CA SER A 28 20.32 3.91 -16.86
C SER A 28 20.77 5.36 -17.03
N PRO A 29 20.35 6.07 -18.12
CA PRO A 29 20.57 7.51 -18.22
C PRO A 29 20.03 8.33 -17.04
N GLU A 30 19.01 7.82 -16.34
CA GLU A 30 18.29 8.49 -15.24
C GLU A 30 18.67 7.96 -13.85
N ILE A 31 19.29 6.76 -13.74
CA ILE A 31 19.54 6.08 -12.46
C ILE A 31 21.03 5.90 -12.24
N VAL A 32 21.52 6.41 -11.12
CA VAL A 32 22.95 6.38 -10.77
C VAL A 32 23.10 5.88 -9.34
N ARG A 33 23.94 4.88 -9.12
CA ARG A 33 24.38 4.42 -7.79
C ARG A 33 25.64 5.15 -7.38
N ILE A 34 25.68 5.58 -6.13
CA ILE A 34 26.84 6.17 -5.45
C ILE A 34 27.21 5.26 -4.29
N GLU A 35 28.45 4.79 -4.32
CA GLU A 35 29.04 3.97 -3.27
C GLU A 35 30.23 4.73 -2.67
N LYS A 36 30.34 4.75 -1.33
CA LYS A 36 31.49 5.37 -0.63
C LYS A 36 31.98 4.44 0.47
N SER A 37 33.18 3.97 0.34
CA SER A 37 33.78 3.01 1.26
C SER A 37 35.05 3.56 1.88
N ALA A 38 35.34 3.12 3.11
CA ALA A 38 36.64 3.30 3.79
C ALA A 38 37.61 2.12 3.55
N GLY A 39 37.14 1.08 2.85
CA GLY A 39 37.86 -0.14 2.50
C GLY A 39 37.45 -0.67 1.12
N GLU A 40 37.25 -1.97 1.03
CA GLU A 40 36.73 -2.58 -0.20
C GLU A 40 35.22 -2.28 -0.36
N PHE A 41 34.78 -2.12 -1.61
CA PHE A 41 33.35 -1.94 -1.90
C PHE A 41 32.59 -3.25 -1.72
N ARG A 42 31.33 -3.13 -1.29
CA ARG A 42 30.41 -4.26 -1.09
C ARG A 42 30.36 -5.13 -2.36
N SER A 43 30.56 -6.42 -2.17
CA SER A 43 30.42 -7.42 -3.23
C SER A 43 29.06 -8.12 -3.21
N THR A 44 28.33 -8.05 -2.08
CA THR A 44 27.01 -8.66 -1.91
C THR A 44 25.95 -7.88 -2.72
N PRO A 45 25.16 -8.56 -3.58
CA PRO A 45 24.07 -7.90 -4.30
C PRO A 45 23.02 -7.30 -3.35
N SER A 46 22.41 -6.19 -3.77
CA SER A 46 21.23 -5.66 -3.09
C SER A 46 20.06 -6.64 -3.15
N VAL A 47 19.31 -6.79 -2.06
CA VAL A 47 18.07 -7.60 -2.07
C VAL A 47 16.89 -6.83 -2.69
N SER A 48 16.96 -5.51 -2.70
CA SER A 48 15.91 -4.66 -3.26
C SER A 48 16.06 -4.44 -4.76
N VAL A 49 17.29 -4.35 -5.26
CA VAL A 49 17.62 -3.98 -6.64
C VAL A 49 17.72 -5.22 -7.53
N ILE A 50 16.92 -5.24 -8.59
CA ILE A 50 16.92 -6.34 -9.59
C ILE A 50 17.47 -5.92 -10.94
N MET A 51 17.70 -4.62 -11.13
CA MET A 51 18.25 -4.08 -12.37
C MET A 51 19.76 -4.22 -12.39
N GLU A 52 20.31 -4.63 -13.54
CA GLU A 52 21.77 -4.70 -13.73
C GLU A 52 22.33 -3.35 -14.20
N PRO A 53 23.57 -2.99 -13.78
CA PRO A 53 24.21 -1.76 -14.20
C PRO A 53 24.56 -1.79 -15.69
N GLN A 54 24.50 -0.65 -16.35
CA GLN A 54 24.88 -0.51 -17.75
C GLN A 54 26.39 -0.29 -17.92
N ALA A 55 27.01 -1.00 -18.85
CA ALA A 55 28.44 -0.87 -19.13
C ALA A 55 28.81 0.51 -19.69
N SER A 56 27.90 1.17 -20.40
CA SER A 56 28.05 2.55 -20.87
C SER A 56 26.69 3.22 -21.07
N VAL A 57 26.61 4.51 -20.76
CA VAL A 57 25.43 5.35 -20.97
C VAL A 57 25.80 6.45 -21.98
N GLY A 58 25.17 6.45 -23.14
CA GLY A 58 25.55 7.37 -24.23
C GLY A 58 25.28 8.85 -23.92
N ARG A 59 24.07 9.20 -23.49
CA ARG A 59 23.68 10.55 -23.03
C ARG A 59 22.97 10.43 -21.70
N PRO A 60 23.65 10.70 -20.57
CA PRO A 60 23.00 10.67 -19.28
C PRO A 60 21.97 11.81 -19.13
N ALA A 61 20.78 11.50 -18.67
CA ALA A 61 19.77 12.47 -18.28
C ALA A 61 20.18 13.22 -17.00
N VAL A 62 20.95 12.54 -16.14
CA VAL A 62 21.58 13.12 -14.95
C VAL A 62 23.10 13.08 -15.07
N ARG A 63 23.74 14.23 -14.88
CA ARG A 63 25.20 14.36 -14.86
C ARG A 63 25.70 14.40 -13.43
N VAL A 64 26.64 13.51 -13.12
CA VAL A 64 27.28 13.40 -11.81
C VAL A 64 28.65 14.06 -11.86
N SER A 65 28.95 14.83 -10.83
CA SER A 65 30.28 15.41 -10.61
C SER A 65 30.73 15.09 -9.20
N VAL A 66 31.97 14.58 -9.08
CA VAL A 66 32.63 14.31 -7.79
C VAL A 66 33.66 15.39 -7.55
N ALA A 67 33.54 16.09 -6.43
CA ALA A 67 34.48 17.11 -6.02
C ALA A 67 35.75 16.49 -5.38
N ASN A 68 36.81 17.28 -5.19
CA ASN A 68 38.05 16.80 -4.59
C ASN A 68 37.91 16.31 -3.14
N ASP A 69 36.88 16.77 -2.43
CA ASP A 69 36.52 16.33 -1.07
C ASP A 69 35.56 15.12 -1.06
N GLY A 70 35.34 14.48 -2.20
CA GLY A 70 34.48 13.31 -2.35
C GLY A 70 32.98 13.60 -2.40
N LYS A 71 32.57 14.87 -2.32
CA LYS A 71 31.15 15.23 -2.43
C LYS A 71 30.64 15.10 -3.84
N VAL A 72 29.43 14.55 -3.96
CA VAL A 72 28.76 14.34 -5.23
C VAL A 72 27.69 15.42 -5.46
N SER A 73 27.56 15.87 -6.71
CA SER A 73 26.47 16.72 -7.15
C SER A 73 25.82 16.17 -8.42
N PHE A 74 24.49 16.38 -8.49
CA PHE A 74 23.65 15.88 -9.57
C PHE A 74 23.06 17.08 -10.33
N ARG A 75 23.18 17.04 -11.64
CA ARG A 75 22.63 18.05 -12.54
C ARG A 75 21.85 17.37 -13.66
N ASP A 76 20.77 18.03 -14.11
CA ASP A 76 20.06 17.57 -15.31
C ASP A 76 20.87 17.79 -16.59
N ALA A 77 20.35 17.34 -17.73
CA ALA A 77 20.97 17.49 -19.03
C ALA A 77 21.23 18.95 -19.44
N SER A 78 20.44 19.92 -18.90
CA SER A 78 20.63 21.35 -19.13
C SER A 78 21.75 21.96 -18.28
N GLY A 79 22.23 21.25 -17.26
CA GLY A 79 23.22 21.71 -16.29
C GLY A 79 22.62 22.31 -15.01
N LYS A 80 21.29 22.32 -14.86
CA LYS A 80 20.62 22.79 -13.66
C LYS A 80 20.96 21.85 -12.48
N LEU A 81 21.35 22.41 -11.33
CA LEU A 81 21.59 21.64 -10.13
C LEU A 81 20.28 21.06 -9.57
N LEU A 82 20.25 19.75 -9.37
CA LEU A 82 19.13 19.02 -8.77
C LEU A 82 19.37 18.80 -7.28
N LEU A 83 20.54 18.24 -6.94
CA LEU A 83 20.90 17.89 -5.58
C LEU A 83 22.43 17.96 -5.39
N MET A 84 22.86 18.30 -4.18
CA MET A 84 24.26 18.28 -3.78
C MET A 84 24.40 17.63 -2.41
N GLU A 85 25.41 16.79 -2.24
CA GLU A 85 25.74 16.19 -0.95
C GLU A 85 26.28 17.23 0.06
N GLY A 86 26.01 16.92 1.33
CA GLY A 86 26.59 17.58 2.49
C GLY A 86 27.71 16.78 3.13
N THR A 87 27.49 16.34 4.37
CA THR A 87 28.45 15.53 5.15
C THR A 87 28.25 14.04 4.88
N CYS A 88 29.34 13.27 4.90
CA CYS A 88 29.35 11.82 4.83
C CYS A 88 30.21 11.29 5.99
N ALA A 89 29.79 10.17 6.60
CA ALA A 89 30.62 9.47 7.59
C ALA A 89 30.52 7.96 7.37
N VAL A 90 31.66 7.27 7.51
CA VAL A 90 31.82 5.83 7.52
C VAL A 90 32.72 5.52 8.74
N GLU A 91 32.08 5.14 9.87
CA GLU A 91 32.71 5.00 11.18
C GLU A 91 32.81 3.52 11.55
N PRO A 92 34.02 2.96 11.78
CA PRO A 92 34.19 1.54 12.03
C PRO A 92 33.51 1.09 13.33
N ILE A 93 32.86 -0.07 13.30
CA ILE A 93 32.35 -0.78 14.47
C ILE A 93 33.46 -1.70 14.97
N ASN A 94 33.93 -1.46 16.22
CA ASN A 94 35.13 -2.12 16.75
C ASN A 94 34.84 -3.38 17.59
N ASP A 95 33.58 -3.58 18.00
CA ASP A 95 33.15 -4.67 18.89
C ASP A 95 31.75 -5.18 18.53
N GLY A 96 31.31 -6.23 19.23
CA GLY A 96 30.00 -6.85 19.03
C GLY A 96 29.88 -7.68 17.74
N PRO A 97 28.65 -8.11 17.39
CA PRO A 97 28.40 -8.99 16.25
C PRO A 97 28.69 -8.32 14.90
N ASP A 98 28.62 -7.00 14.84
CA ASP A 98 28.85 -6.21 13.63
C ASP A 98 30.29 -5.69 13.50
N LYS A 99 31.24 -6.23 14.29
CA LYS A 99 32.64 -5.88 14.22
C LYS A 99 33.21 -6.05 12.82
N GLY A 100 33.83 -4.99 12.29
CA GLY A 100 34.39 -4.94 10.94
C GLY A 100 33.47 -4.30 9.91
N LEU A 101 32.22 -4.01 10.30
CA LEU A 101 31.29 -3.16 9.54
C LEU A 101 31.37 -1.71 10.04
N TYR A 102 30.50 -0.85 9.56
CA TYR A 102 30.53 0.58 9.81
C TYR A 102 29.16 1.12 10.24
N LYS A 103 29.15 2.19 11.06
CA LYS A 103 28.05 3.13 11.10
C LYS A 103 28.18 4.07 9.92
N VAL A 104 27.13 4.23 9.14
CA VAL A 104 27.20 4.98 7.88
C VAL A 104 26.18 6.09 7.84
N SER A 105 26.58 7.25 7.32
CA SER A 105 25.63 8.35 7.14
C SER A 105 25.99 9.24 5.95
N GLN A 106 24.95 9.80 5.31
CA GLN A 106 25.05 10.77 4.24
C GLN A 106 24.01 11.86 4.44
N SER A 107 24.38 13.11 4.20
CA SER A 107 23.43 14.22 4.13
C SER A 107 23.42 14.85 2.75
N TRP A 108 22.28 15.48 2.43
CA TRP A 108 22.07 16.23 1.20
C TRP A 108 21.52 17.62 1.53
N LYS A 109 21.92 18.62 0.72
CA LYS A 109 21.43 19.99 0.84
C LYS A 109 20.16 20.17 0.04
N LEU A 110 19.08 20.52 0.71
CA LEU A 110 17.78 20.82 0.09
C LEU A 110 17.56 22.33 0.03
N ASP A 111 16.79 22.79 -0.98
CA ASP A 111 16.33 24.17 -0.99
C ASP A 111 15.31 24.39 0.13
N LYS A 112 15.20 25.62 0.64
CA LYS A 112 14.31 25.97 1.75
C LYS A 112 12.85 25.61 1.45
N ASP A 113 12.40 25.81 0.20
CA ASP A 113 11.03 25.60 -0.25
C ASP A 113 10.91 24.29 -1.08
N GLU A 114 11.68 23.28 -0.74
CA GLU A 114 11.70 21.99 -1.44
C GLU A 114 11.02 20.91 -0.58
N PRO A 115 9.74 20.61 -0.76
CA PRO A 115 9.11 19.47 -0.12
C PRO A 115 9.75 18.16 -0.59
N ILE A 116 9.83 17.21 0.33
CA ILE A 116 10.15 15.80 0.04
C ILE A 116 9.01 14.92 0.56
N TYR A 117 8.84 13.76 -0.06
CA TYR A 117 7.72 12.85 0.16
C TYR A 117 8.22 11.41 0.18
N GLY A 118 7.41 10.49 0.71
CA GLY A 118 7.73 9.07 0.78
C GLY A 118 8.16 8.63 2.17
N LEU A 119 9.22 7.83 2.28
CA LEU A 119 9.75 7.21 3.51
C LEU A 119 8.88 6.11 4.10
N GLY A 120 7.69 5.84 3.58
CA GLY A 120 6.76 4.82 4.07
C GLY A 120 5.51 5.40 4.73
N MET A 121 4.94 4.66 5.67
CA MET A 121 3.73 5.03 6.41
C MET A 121 4.10 5.62 7.77
N LEU A 122 3.86 6.92 7.97
CA LEU A 122 4.19 7.64 9.20
C LEU A 122 2.95 8.30 9.80
N GLN A 123 2.69 8.05 11.09
CA GLN A 123 1.48 8.52 11.82
C GLN A 123 1.62 9.96 12.32
N HIS A 124 1.92 10.92 11.43
CA HIS A 124 2.09 12.34 11.83
C HIS A 124 1.20 13.35 11.07
N GLY A 125 0.34 12.86 10.16
CA GLY A 125 -0.66 13.70 9.49
C GLY A 125 -0.13 14.69 8.45
N LYS A 126 1.12 14.56 7.97
CA LYS A 126 1.71 15.47 6.98
C LYS A 126 2.01 14.76 5.68
N LEU A 127 1.80 15.46 4.56
CA LEU A 127 2.22 14.98 3.25
C LEU A 127 3.74 15.21 3.06
N SER A 128 4.23 16.42 3.30
CA SER A 128 5.67 16.73 3.22
C SER A 128 6.43 16.16 4.43
N GLN A 129 7.56 15.51 4.16
CA GLN A 129 8.44 14.91 5.17
C GLN A 129 9.55 15.87 5.65
N ARG A 130 9.47 17.16 5.31
CA ARG A 130 10.43 18.16 5.76
C ARG A 130 10.35 18.37 7.26
N GLY A 131 11.51 18.59 7.89
CA GLY A 131 11.65 18.78 9.33
C GLY A 131 11.50 17.49 10.16
N LEU A 132 11.49 16.32 9.51
CA LEU A 132 11.41 15.03 10.19
C LEU A 132 12.72 14.75 10.97
N ASN A 133 12.59 14.26 12.20
CA ASN A 133 13.73 13.94 13.05
C ASN A 133 13.38 12.75 13.96
N ARG A 134 13.74 11.53 13.52
CA ARG A 134 13.35 10.28 14.19
C ARG A 134 14.10 9.06 13.70
N GLY A 135 14.02 7.98 14.46
CA GLY A 135 14.42 6.63 14.04
C GLY A 135 13.40 6.02 13.06
N MET A 136 13.91 5.29 12.06
CA MET A 136 13.15 4.54 11.09
C MET A 136 13.41 3.04 11.31
N ILE A 137 12.50 2.39 12.02
CA ILE A 137 12.51 0.96 12.35
C ILE A 137 11.10 0.43 12.11
N GLN A 138 10.98 -0.68 11.39
CA GLN A 138 9.69 -1.33 11.16
C GLN A 138 8.96 -1.61 12.48
N SER A 139 7.70 -1.23 12.56
CA SER A 139 6.87 -1.44 13.75
C SER A 139 5.40 -1.56 13.39
N ASN A 140 4.57 -2.00 14.34
CA ASN A 140 3.13 -1.90 14.20
C ASN A 140 2.71 -0.43 14.01
N THR A 141 1.84 -0.12 13.08
CA THR A 141 1.33 1.20 12.65
C THR A 141 2.28 2.08 11.83
N GLU A 142 3.57 1.78 11.75
CA GLU A 142 4.51 2.53 10.92
C GLU A 142 5.46 1.59 10.18
N ASP A 143 5.60 1.79 8.88
CA ASP A 143 6.60 1.13 8.06
C ASP A 143 7.58 2.14 7.44
N PHE A 144 8.74 1.67 7.08
CA PHE A 144 9.78 2.50 6.52
C PHE A 144 10.37 1.89 5.26
N ALA A 145 10.26 2.65 4.16
CA ALA A 145 11.08 2.43 2.98
C ALA A 145 12.14 3.53 2.94
N ASN A 146 13.40 3.17 2.90
CA ASN A 146 14.51 4.13 2.85
C ASN A 146 14.58 4.86 1.48
N PHE A 147 13.41 5.37 1.04
CA PHE A 147 13.25 6.06 -0.22
C PHE A 147 12.42 7.33 -0.05
N PHE A 148 12.95 8.44 -0.52
CA PHE A 148 12.21 9.68 -0.64
C PHE A 148 12.34 10.29 -2.02
N GLN A 149 11.37 11.11 -2.42
CA GLN A 149 11.40 11.88 -3.64
C GLN A 149 11.13 13.36 -3.41
N SER A 150 11.72 14.20 -4.24
CA SER A 150 11.61 15.66 -4.19
C SER A 150 10.62 16.20 -5.21
N ILE A 151 9.95 17.30 -4.87
CA ILE A 151 9.15 18.10 -5.82
C ILE A 151 9.93 18.48 -7.08
N LYS A 152 11.27 18.48 -7.04
CA LYS A 152 12.12 18.73 -8.21
C LYS A 152 12.09 17.60 -9.24
N GLY A 153 11.55 16.42 -8.90
CA GLY A 153 11.44 15.26 -9.79
C GLY A 153 12.68 14.36 -9.75
N TYR A 154 13.30 14.21 -8.61
CA TYR A 154 14.29 13.19 -8.33
C TYR A 154 13.93 12.41 -7.07
N GLY A 155 14.44 11.19 -6.93
CA GLY A 155 14.36 10.37 -5.72
C GLY A 155 15.73 9.90 -5.26
N ILE A 156 15.83 9.59 -3.97
CA ILE A 156 16.98 8.94 -3.33
C ILE A 156 16.50 7.62 -2.72
N PHE A 157 17.07 6.52 -3.14
CA PHE A 157 16.94 5.23 -2.49
C PHE A 157 18.23 4.93 -1.71
N TRP A 158 18.12 4.86 -0.39
CA TRP A 158 19.20 4.53 0.53
C TRP A 158 19.22 3.02 0.75
N ASP A 159 20.15 2.30 0.11
CA ASP A 159 20.24 0.83 0.11
C ASP A 159 20.96 0.31 1.35
N ASN A 160 20.30 0.47 2.48
CA ASN A 160 20.76 -0.03 3.78
C ASN A 160 19.59 -0.64 4.55
N TYR A 161 19.80 -1.74 5.25
CA TYR A 161 18.77 -2.59 5.85
C TYR A 161 18.67 -2.47 7.37
N SER A 162 19.62 -1.80 7.99
CA SER A 162 19.62 -1.61 9.44
C SER A 162 18.70 -0.47 9.86
N PRO A 163 18.33 -0.39 11.16
CA PRO A 163 17.69 0.79 11.70
C PRO A 163 18.43 2.07 11.29
N THR A 164 17.69 3.04 10.80
CA THR A 164 18.23 4.26 10.19
C THR A 164 17.57 5.48 10.83
N ASP A 165 18.34 6.47 11.21
CA ASP A 165 17.82 7.74 11.68
C ASP A 165 17.71 8.73 10.52
N ILE A 166 16.60 9.45 10.45
CA ILE A 166 16.43 10.61 9.59
C ILE A 166 16.48 11.89 10.41
N SER A 167 17.16 12.89 9.89
CA SER A 167 17.14 14.26 10.47
C SER A 167 17.15 15.31 9.37
N ASP A 168 16.24 16.29 9.46
CA ASP A 168 16.17 17.46 8.57
C ASP A 168 16.18 18.75 9.41
N ASP A 169 17.24 19.52 9.30
CA ASP A 169 17.42 20.81 9.98
C ASP A 169 16.86 22.00 9.17
N GLY A 170 16.14 21.72 8.08
CA GLY A 170 15.60 22.71 7.15
C GLY A 170 16.54 23.04 5.98
N VAL A 171 17.80 22.63 6.05
CA VAL A 171 18.83 22.81 5.01
C VAL A 171 19.47 21.48 4.63
N ASN A 172 19.80 20.65 5.61
CA ASN A 172 20.45 19.37 5.41
C ASN A 172 19.49 18.25 5.82
N LEU A 173 19.15 17.40 4.89
CA LEU A 173 18.51 16.11 5.14
C LEU A 173 19.61 15.05 5.30
N LYS A 174 19.62 14.32 6.41
CA LYS A 174 20.59 13.28 6.70
C LYS A 174 19.91 11.94 6.99
N LEU A 175 20.47 10.87 6.42
CA LEU A 175 20.20 9.49 6.80
C LEU A 175 21.44 8.92 7.49
N ALA A 176 21.23 8.20 8.60
CA ALA A 176 22.30 7.61 9.39
C ALA A 176 21.89 6.20 9.85
N SER A 177 22.53 5.18 9.30
CA SER A 177 22.26 3.77 9.59
C SER A 177 23.20 3.21 10.64
N GLN A 178 22.68 2.35 11.53
CA GLN A 178 23.44 1.77 12.64
C GLN A 178 24.54 0.82 12.16
N VAL A 179 24.29 0.10 11.05
CA VAL A 179 25.22 -0.88 10.47
C VAL A 179 25.15 -0.80 8.95
N GLY A 180 26.31 -0.86 8.29
CA GLY A 180 26.41 -0.97 6.83
C GLY A 180 27.85 -1.35 6.43
N GLU A 181 28.03 -1.86 5.24
CA GLU A 181 29.34 -2.14 4.67
C GLU A 181 29.99 -0.85 4.13
N GLU A 182 29.15 0.07 3.63
CA GLU A 182 29.53 1.33 2.98
C GLU A 182 28.32 2.28 2.96
N VAL A 183 28.53 3.52 2.54
CA VAL A 183 27.45 4.42 2.12
C VAL A 183 27.03 3.98 0.71
N ASP A 184 25.77 3.62 0.56
CA ASP A 184 25.21 3.12 -0.70
C ASP A 184 23.83 3.72 -0.96
N TYR A 185 23.70 4.46 -2.05
CA TYR A 185 22.41 5.00 -2.44
C TYR A 185 22.27 5.18 -3.96
N TYR A 186 21.02 5.21 -4.41
CA TYR A 186 20.66 5.45 -5.80
C TYR A 186 20.01 6.82 -5.94
N PHE A 187 20.48 7.61 -6.90
CA PHE A 187 19.82 8.81 -7.36
C PHE A 187 18.99 8.47 -8.60
N ILE A 188 17.69 8.80 -8.56
CA ILE A 188 16.72 8.50 -9.63
C ILE A 188 16.15 9.82 -10.13
N PHE A 189 16.36 10.15 -11.41
CA PHE A 189 15.82 11.35 -12.04
C PHE A 189 14.61 11.00 -12.91
N GLY A 190 13.42 11.41 -12.48
CA GLY A 190 12.18 11.22 -13.23
C GLY A 190 11.67 12.47 -13.94
N GLY A 191 12.15 13.67 -13.51
CA GLY A 191 11.62 14.94 -13.95
C GLY A 191 10.33 15.37 -13.23
N ASP A 192 9.49 14.40 -12.88
CA ASP A 192 8.32 14.53 -12.01
C ASP A 192 8.16 13.29 -11.13
N ALA A 193 7.09 13.24 -10.33
CA ALA A 193 6.87 12.16 -9.37
C ALA A 193 6.58 10.82 -10.08
N ASP A 194 5.83 10.82 -11.16
CA ASP A 194 5.52 9.59 -11.92
C ASP A 194 6.81 8.99 -12.51
N GLY A 195 7.67 9.83 -13.09
CA GLY A 195 8.96 9.39 -13.62
C GLY A 195 9.91 8.86 -12.54
N VAL A 196 9.85 9.41 -11.31
CA VAL A 196 10.62 8.90 -10.16
C VAL A 196 10.09 7.54 -9.72
N ILE A 197 8.77 7.37 -9.61
CA ILE A 197 8.11 6.09 -9.28
C ILE A 197 8.45 5.02 -10.34
N ALA A 198 8.33 5.35 -11.63
CA ALA A 198 8.70 4.46 -12.72
C ALA A 198 10.18 4.07 -12.69
N GLY A 199 11.06 5.04 -12.37
CA GLY A 199 12.49 4.78 -12.17
C GLY A 199 12.77 3.84 -11.00
N MET A 200 12.09 4.03 -9.86
CA MET A 200 12.21 3.15 -8.70
C MET A 200 11.70 1.74 -9.00
N ARG A 201 10.54 1.59 -9.66
CA ARG A 201 10.00 0.28 -10.06
C ARG A 201 10.86 -0.41 -11.12
N ARG A 202 11.47 0.34 -12.02
CA ARG A 202 12.45 -0.22 -12.97
C ARG A 202 13.70 -0.74 -12.25
N LEU A 203 14.16 -0.04 -11.21
CA LEU A 203 15.30 -0.45 -10.40
C LEU A 203 14.98 -1.67 -9.53
N THR A 204 13.81 -1.70 -8.89
CA THR A 204 13.46 -2.64 -7.81
C THR A 204 12.33 -3.62 -8.15
N GLY A 205 11.76 -3.54 -9.34
CA GLY A 205 10.70 -4.42 -9.84
C GLY A 205 9.33 -3.73 -9.95
N LYS A 206 8.61 -4.09 -11.01
CA LYS A 206 7.26 -3.59 -11.29
C LYS A 206 6.21 -4.27 -10.39
N ALA A 207 5.14 -3.56 -10.09
CA ALA A 207 3.97 -4.13 -9.42
C ALA A 207 3.17 -5.01 -10.41
N PRO A 208 2.80 -6.27 -10.05
CA PRO A 208 1.97 -7.11 -10.88
C PRO A 208 0.50 -6.70 -10.84
N MET A 209 -0.30 -7.22 -11.78
CA MET A 209 -1.76 -7.21 -11.66
C MET A 209 -2.21 -8.14 -10.54
N LEU A 210 -3.09 -7.64 -9.67
CA LEU A 210 -3.76 -8.45 -8.67
C LEU A 210 -5.06 -9.06 -9.25
N PRO A 211 -5.62 -10.10 -8.60
CA PRO A 211 -6.93 -10.62 -8.97
C PRO A 211 -8.01 -9.55 -8.92
N LEU A 212 -8.99 -9.59 -9.83
CA LEU A 212 -10.07 -8.60 -9.90
C LEU A 212 -10.85 -8.50 -8.56
N TRP A 213 -11.13 -9.64 -7.92
CA TRP A 213 -11.89 -9.70 -6.66
C TRP A 213 -11.21 -8.96 -5.50
N THR A 214 -9.88 -8.78 -5.53
CA THR A 214 -9.14 -8.06 -4.47
C THR A 214 -9.47 -6.57 -4.41
N TYR A 215 -10.00 -6.03 -5.49
CA TYR A 215 -10.47 -4.65 -5.57
C TYR A 215 -11.93 -4.47 -5.11
N GLY A 216 -12.66 -5.55 -4.81
CA GLY A 216 -13.99 -5.52 -4.21
C GLY A 216 -13.97 -5.14 -2.73
N PHE A 217 -15.10 -5.29 -2.05
CA PHE A 217 -15.21 -5.07 -0.62
C PHE A 217 -14.85 -6.34 0.16
N HIS A 218 -14.07 -6.17 1.23
CA HIS A 218 -13.64 -7.24 2.12
C HIS A 218 -14.18 -7.01 3.54
N GLN A 219 -14.85 -8.01 4.09
CA GLN A 219 -15.26 -8.04 5.49
C GLN A 219 -14.27 -8.85 6.33
N SER A 220 -13.84 -8.28 7.42
CA SER A 220 -12.89 -8.86 8.36
C SER A 220 -13.22 -8.45 9.80
N ARG A 221 -12.75 -9.24 10.74
CA ARG A 221 -12.82 -8.94 12.18
C ARG A 221 -11.71 -9.70 12.92
N GLU A 222 -11.13 -9.13 13.94
CA GLU A 222 -10.39 -9.82 14.96
C GLU A 222 -11.40 -10.24 16.05
N ARG A 223 -11.95 -11.50 16.05
CA ARG A 223 -11.90 -12.47 14.97
C ARG A 223 -13.22 -13.26 14.89
N TYR A 224 -13.46 -13.96 13.79
CA TYR A 224 -14.50 -14.98 13.71
C TYR A 224 -14.04 -16.22 14.47
N LYS A 225 -14.86 -16.69 15.42
CA LYS A 225 -14.48 -17.75 16.37
C LYS A 225 -14.90 -19.15 15.93
N SER A 226 -15.66 -19.26 14.84
CA SER A 226 -16.10 -20.54 14.29
C SER A 226 -16.35 -20.49 12.80
N GLN A 227 -16.29 -21.66 12.16
CA GLN A 227 -16.69 -21.86 10.77
C GLN A 227 -18.11 -21.36 10.50
N LYS A 228 -19.04 -21.60 11.46
CA LYS A 228 -20.43 -21.15 11.35
C LYS A 228 -20.51 -19.63 11.31
N GLU A 229 -19.83 -18.96 12.24
CA GLU A 229 -19.85 -17.49 12.34
C GLU A 229 -19.32 -16.85 11.06
N LEU A 230 -18.21 -17.33 10.51
CA LEU A 230 -17.64 -16.85 9.27
C LEU A 230 -18.62 -16.99 8.09
N LEU A 231 -19.21 -18.18 7.92
CA LEU A 231 -20.15 -18.46 6.83
C LEU A 231 -21.46 -17.67 6.99
N ASP A 232 -21.92 -17.44 8.21
CA ASP A 232 -23.12 -16.62 8.46
C ASP A 232 -22.90 -15.17 8.02
N VAL A 233 -21.69 -14.64 8.14
CA VAL A 233 -21.35 -13.30 7.63
C VAL A 233 -21.45 -13.24 6.11
N VAL A 234 -20.88 -14.20 5.38
CA VAL A 234 -20.95 -14.22 3.91
C VAL A 234 -22.41 -14.36 3.45
N ARG A 235 -23.19 -15.26 4.07
CA ARG A 235 -24.62 -15.41 3.79
C ARG A 235 -25.41 -14.14 4.09
N GLY A 236 -25.09 -13.47 5.20
CA GLY A 236 -25.74 -12.21 5.58
C GLY A 236 -25.58 -11.13 4.53
N TYR A 237 -24.40 -10.95 3.95
CA TYR A 237 -24.19 -10.01 2.85
C TYR A 237 -25.03 -10.36 1.63
N ARG A 238 -25.15 -11.66 1.27
CA ARG A 238 -26.02 -12.12 0.16
C ARG A 238 -27.50 -11.90 0.46
N GLU A 239 -27.95 -12.19 1.68
CA GLU A 239 -29.34 -12.00 2.11
C GLU A 239 -29.76 -10.51 2.14
N HIS A 240 -28.82 -9.63 2.52
CA HIS A 240 -29.04 -8.17 2.51
C HIS A 240 -28.86 -7.57 1.10
N ASN A 241 -28.45 -8.36 0.11
CA ASN A 241 -28.15 -7.90 -1.23
C ASN A 241 -27.09 -6.76 -1.23
N VAL A 242 -26.06 -6.87 -0.41
CA VAL A 242 -24.93 -5.93 -0.34
C VAL A 242 -23.67 -6.60 -0.89
N PRO A 243 -22.93 -5.96 -1.79
CA PRO A 243 -21.76 -6.57 -2.41
C PRO A 243 -20.66 -6.94 -1.42
N LEU A 244 -20.01 -8.10 -1.68
CA LEU A 244 -18.86 -8.61 -0.93
C LEU A 244 -18.05 -9.55 -1.82
N ASP A 245 -16.74 -9.33 -1.94
CA ASP A 245 -15.82 -10.26 -2.62
C ASP A 245 -14.96 -11.07 -1.67
N GLY A 246 -14.56 -10.52 -0.53
CA GLY A 246 -13.64 -11.18 0.39
C GLY A 246 -14.14 -11.33 1.81
N ILE A 247 -13.89 -12.49 2.41
CA ILE A 247 -14.00 -12.74 3.85
C ILE A 247 -12.65 -13.11 4.41
N ILE A 248 -12.27 -12.56 5.56
CA ILE A 248 -10.94 -12.78 6.14
C ILE A 248 -11.07 -13.51 7.47
N GLN A 249 -10.47 -14.70 7.55
CA GLN A 249 -10.30 -15.43 8.81
C GLN A 249 -9.00 -15.01 9.49
N ASP A 250 -9.13 -14.45 10.66
CA ASP A 250 -8.02 -14.09 11.53
C ASP A 250 -7.55 -15.28 12.37
N TRP A 251 -6.62 -15.03 13.30
CA TRP A 251 -5.89 -16.02 14.09
C TRP A 251 -6.76 -16.98 14.92
N GLN A 252 -6.13 -17.94 15.63
CA GLN A 252 -6.74 -19.01 16.47
C GLN A 252 -7.63 -20.05 15.76
N TYR A 253 -7.69 -20.11 14.44
CA TYR A 253 -8.23 -21.30 13.76
C TYR A 253 -7.36 -22.56 14.04
N TRP A 254 -6.13 -22.35 14.51
CA TRP A 254 -5.19 -23.39 14.98
C TRP A 254 -5.40 -23.80 16.44
N GLY A 255 -6.22 -23.10 17.24
CA GLY A 255 -6.48 -23.41 18.65
C GLY A 255 -5.78 -22.45 19.63
N ASN A 256 -4.97 -22.96 20.54
CA ASN A 256 -4.32 -22.15 21.58
C ASN A 256 -2.98 -21.53 21.14
N ASN A 257 -2.40 -20.68 21.98
CA ASN A 257 -1.18 -19.95 21.65
C ASN A 257 0.09 -20.82 21.58
N TYR A 258 0.13 -22.01 22.20
CA TYR A 258 1.22 -22.98 22.01
C TYR A 258 1.21 -23.58 20.59
N LEU A 259 0.06 -23.53 19.91
CA LEU A 259 -0.14 -23.93 18.51
C LEU A 259 -0.12 -22.74 17.56
N TRP A 260 0.39 -21.60 17.99
CA TRP A 260 0.40 -20.36 17.22
C TRP A 260 0.94 -20.58 15.82
N ASN A 261 0.15 -20.18 14.83
CA ASN A 261 0.48 -20.30 13.41
C ASN A 261 0.80 -21.74 12.96
N ALA A 262 0.06 -22.73 13.45
CA ALA A 262 0.26 -24.13 13.06
C ALA A 262 0.08 -24.40 11.56
N MET A 263 -0.51 -23.45 10.81
CA MET A 263 -0.88 -23.59 9.39
C MET A 263 -1.80 -24.80 9.16
N GLU A 264 -2.66 -25.06 10.15
CA GLU A 264 -3.67 -26.11 10.15
C GLU A 264 -4.89 -25.67 10.97
N PHE A 265 -6.08 -26.11 10.56
CA PHE A 265 -7.29 -25.94 11.36
C PHE A 265 -7.34 -27.00 12.47
N LEU A 266 -6.85 -26.63 13.64
CA LEU A 266 -6.80 -27.51 14.82
C LEU A 266 -7.85 -27.13 15.87
N ASN A 267 -8.52 -26.01 15.71
CA ASN A 267 -9.62 -25.57 16.56
C ASN A 267 -10.90 -26.33 16.19
N ALA A 268 -11.53 -27.00 17.17
CA ALA A 268 -12.75 -27.79 16.98
C ALA A 268 -13.95 -26.97 16.45
N GLU A 269 -13.94 -25.64 16.62
CA GLU A 269 -14.96 -24.74 16.09
C GLU A 269 -14.88 -24.58 14.54
N PHE A 270 -13.82 -25.12 13.92
CA PHE A 270 -13.65 -25.20 12.47
C PHE A 270 -13.58 -26.67 12.01
N PRO A 271 -14.68 -27.42 12.14
CA PRO A 271 -14.67 -28.89 11.97
C PRO A 271 -14.41 -29.36 10.55
N ASN A 272 -14.64 -28.55 9.54
CA ASN A 272 -14.42 -28.91 8.14
C ASN A 272 -14.01 -27.68 7.31
N ALA A 273 -12.73 -27.37 7.36
CA ALA A 273 -12.16 -26.19 6.67
C ALA A 273 -12.39 -26.25 5.14
N ARG A 274 -12.24 -27.43 4.52
CA ARG A 274 -12.48 -27.59 3.07
C ARG A 274 -13.93 -27.21 2.70
N ALA A 275 -14.91 -27.76 3.39
CA ALA A 275 -16.31 -27.42 3.15
C ALA A 275 -16.63 -25.94 3.42
N MET A 276 -15.89 -25.31 4.36
CA MET A 276 -16.02 -23.88 4.63
C MET A 276 -15.54 -23.05 3.43
N VAL A 277 -14.38 -23.39 2.87
CA VAL A 277 -13.81 -22.70 1.68
C VAL A 277 -14.72 -22.91 0.46
N GLU A 278 -15.12 -24.16 0.19
CA GLU A 278 -16.03 -24.50 -0.92
C GLU A 278 -17.37 -23.74 -0.81
N GLU A 279 -17.95 -23.63 0.38
CA GLU A 279 -19.19 -22.88 0.58
C GLU A 279 -18.97 -21.37 0.41
N THR A 280 -17.83 -20.82 0.84
CA THR A 280 -17.46 -19.42 0.60
C THR A 280 -17.39 -19.13 -0.90
N HIS A 281 -16.73 -20.00 -1.68
CA HIS A 281 -16.65 -19.88 -3.13
C HIS A 281 -18.04 -20.03 -3.81
N ARG A 282 -18.85 -20.98 -3.34
CA ARG A 282 -20.21 -21.18 -3.86
C ARG A 282 -21.10 -19.94 -3.66
N LEU A 283 -20.81 -19.17 -2.61
CA LEU A 283 -21.47 -17.88 -2.35
C LEU A 283 -20.85 -16.73 -3.14
N GLY A 284 -19.88 -16.97 -4.02
CA GLY A 284 -19.22 -15.94 -4.83
C GLY A 284 -18.28 -15.05 -4.01
N ALA A 285 -17.72 -15.55 -2.92
CA ALA A 285 -16.72 -14.83 -2.12
C ALA A 285 -15.40 -15.60 -2.08
N HIS A 286 -14.31 -14.90 -1.81
CA HIS A 286 -12.95 -15.43 -1.68
C HIS A 286 -12.50 -15.41 -0.22
N MET A 287 -11.66 -16.38 0.17
CA MET A 287 -11.17 -16.49 1.54
C MET A 287 -9.72 -16.08 1.66
N THR A 288 -9.45 -15.07 2.49
CA THR A 288 -8.11 -14.72 2.96
C THR A 288 -7.93 -15.25 4.39
N ILE A 289 -6.75 -15.79 4.73
CA ILE A 289 -6.48 -16.32 6.06
C ILE A 289 -5.23 -15.69 6.67
N SER A 290 -5.28 -15.42 7.97
CA SER A 290 -4.15 -14.89 8.74
C SER A 290 -3.06 -15.95 8.89
N ILE A 291 -1.84 -15.56 8.56
CA ILE A 291 -0.60 -16.32 8.79
C ILE A 291 0.45 -15.38 9.39
N TRP A 292 1.32 -15.93 10.24
CA TRP A 292 2.28 -15.14 10.99
C TRP A 292 3.73 -15.52 10.66
N GLN A 293 4.66 -14.67 11.08
CA GLN A 293 6.10 -14.93 10.91
C GLN A 293 6.71 -15.62 12.13
N SER A 294 5.86 -15.97 13.10
CA SER A 294 6.23 -16.61 14.36
C SER A 294 5.45 -17.91 14.55
N PHE A 295 6.03 -18.82 15.32
CA PHE A 295 5.48 -20.15 15.53
C PHE A 295 5.48 -20.54 17.01
N GLY A 296 4.38 -21.17 17.45
CA GLY A 296 4.27 -21.76 18.78
C GLY A 296 5.04 -23.08 18.90
N PRO A 297 5.59 -23.39 20.07
CA PRO A 297 6.52 -24.53 20.27
C PRO A 297 5.91 -25.89 20.01
N MET A 298 4.58 -26.04 20.02
CA MET A 298 3.90 -27.30 19.76
C MET A 298 3.60 -27.53 18.27
N THR A 299 3.94 -26.59 17.38
CA THR A 299 3.66 -26.69 15.96
C THR A 299 4.68 -27.54 15.21
N LYS A 300 4.30 -28.09 14.07
CA LYS A 300 5.22 -28.78 13.16
C LYS A 300 6.27 -27.86 12.59
N PRO A 301 5.91 -26.67 12.03
CA PRO A 301 6.93 -25.73 11.49
C PRO A 301 7.95 -25.31 12.57
N TYR A 302 7.55 -25.06 13.81
CA TYR A 302 8.50 -24.76 14.89
C TYR A 302 9.55 -25.87 15.05
N ARG A 303 9.14 -27.12 15.12
CA ARG A 303 10.07 -28.25 15.29
C ARG A 303 11.03 -28.41 14.12
N GLU A 304 10.55 -28.21 12.90
CA GLU A 304 11.38 -28.29 11.69
C GLU A 304 12.42 -27.18 11.64
N LEU A 305 12.02 -25.94 11.94
CA LEU A 305 12.90 -24.78 11.98
C LEU A 305 13.90 -24.84 13.15
N SER A 306 13.44 -25.18 14.35
CA SER A 306 14.28 -25.32 15.55
C SER A 306 15.36 -26.38 15.37
N GLY A 307 15.01 -27.52 14.75
CA GLY A 307 15.96 -28.60 14.47
C GLY A 307 17.12 -28.21 13.53
N LYS A 308 17.02 -27.06 12.88
CA LYS A 308 18.02 -26.51 11.95
C LYS A 308 18.61 -25.16 12.40
N ASN A 309 18.26 -24.68 13.60
CA ASN A 309 18.63 -23.37 14.14
C ASN A 309 18.17 -22.20 13.23
N LEU A 310 16.93 -22.28 12.72
CA LEU A 310 16.31 -21.31 11.84
C LEU A 310 15.20 -20.51 12.54
N LEU A 311 15.25 -20.38 13.86
CA LEU A 311 14.39 -19.54 14.69
C LEU A 311 15.22 -18.40 15.30
N LEU A 312 14.58 -17.22 15.46
CA LEU A 312 15.16 -16.08 16.14
C LEU A 312 14.70 -16.09 17.60
N ASP A 313 15.65 -16.06 18.55
CA ASP A 313 15.38 -16.20 19.99
C ASP A 313 15.03 -14.86 20.64
N PHE A 314 13.91 -14.28 20.23
CA PHE A 314 13.33 -13.12 20.91
C PHE A 314 11.82 -13.30 21.14
N GLU A 315 11.34 -12.70 22.23
CA GLU A 315 9.93 -12.73 22.57
C GLU A 315 9.11 -11.92 21.56
N THR A 316 8.02 -12.52 21.05
CA THR A 316 7.09 -11.86 20.14
C THR A 316 5.65 -12.16 20.57
N TRP A 317 4.68 -11.55 19.91
CA TRP A 317 3.26 -11.82 20.16
C TRP A 317 2.88 -13.25 19.68
N PRO A 318 2.03 -13.97 20.46
CA PRO A 318 1.55 -13.66 21.80
C PRO A 318 2.56 -14.04 22.87
N ALA A 319 2.74 -13.20 23.89
CA ALA A 319 3.69 -13.46 24.97
C ALA A 319 3.20 -14.54 25.97
N SER A 320 1.89 -14.79 26.06
CA SER A 320 1.29 -15.78 26.97
C SER A 320 0.67 -16.96 26.23
N GLY A 321 0.91 -18.18 26.73
CA GLY A 321 0.33 -19.40 26.19
C GLY A 321 -1.14 -19.63 26.54
N LEU A 322 -1.60 -19.13 27.71
CA LEU A 322 -2.93 -19.45 28.26
C LEU A 322 -3.96 -18.32 28.13
N ALA A 323 -3.55 -17.09 27.96
CA ALA A 323 -4.45 -15.93 27.96
C ALA A 323 -4.23 -15.04 26.75
N GLU A 324 -5.31 -14.51 26.22
CA GLU A 324 -5.35 -13.62 25.06
C GLU A 324 -5.50 -12.16 25.46
N TYR A 325 -5.56 -11.81 26.72
CA TYR A 325 -5.81 -10.46 27.18
C TYR A 325 -4.58 -9.80 27.74
N TRP A 326 -4.60 -8.52 27.65
CA TRP A 326 -3.58 -7.64 28.21
C TRP A 326 -3.86 -7.32 29.69
N PRO A 327 -2.84 -7.30 30.58
CA PRO A 327 -1.44 -7.70 30.32
C PRO A 327 -1.27 -9.23 30.22
N PRO A 328 -0.27 -9.70 29.42
CA PRO A 328 -0.05 -11.14 29.21
C PRO A 328 0.36 -11.84 30.51
N ARG A 329 -0.01 -13.12 30.61
CA ARG A 329 0.35 -14.00 31.74
C ARG A 329 1.80 -14.47 31.60
N ARG A 330 2.76 -13.77 32.19
CA ARG A 330 4.19 -14.09 32.10
C ARG A 330 4.60 -15.39 32.85
N ASP A 331 3.76 -15.88 33.75
CA ASP A 331 3.90 -17.17 34.42
C ASP A 331 3.64 -18.38 33.49
N TYR A 332 3.04 -18.14 32.33
CA TYR A 332 2.81 -19.12 31.27
C TYR A 332 3.29 -18.56 29.92
N PRO A 333 4.61 -18.49 29.68
CA PRO A 333 5.13 -17.96 28.42
C PRO A 333 4.67 -18.83 27.24
N SER A 334 4.31 -18.21 26.14
CA SER A 334 3.86 -18.93 24.94
C SER A 334 4.98 -19.72 24.27
N GLY A 335 6.21 -19.23 24.35
CA GLY A 335 7.36 -19.75 23.62
C GLY A 335 7.29 -19.50 22.11
N VAL A 336 6.42 -18.58 21.69
CA VAL A 336 6.30 -18.18 20.28
C VAL A 336 7.52 -17.36 19.88
N VAL A 337 8.16 -17.73 18.77
CA VAL A 337 9.33 -17.04 18.22
C VAL A 337 9.24 -16.93 16.70
N CYS A 338 9.88 -15.90 16.13
CA CYS A 338 9.93 -15.70 14.68
C CYS A 338 10.89 -16.67 14.00
N TYR A 339 10.65 -16.94 12.72
CA TYR A 339 11.62 -17.71 11.93
C TYR A 339 12.65 -16.77 11.26
N ASP A 340 13.82 -17.32 10.94
CA ASP A 340 14.87 -16.59 10.18
C ASP A 340 14.47 -16.50 8.70
N ALA A 341 13.67 -15.50 8.35
CA ALA A 341 13.21 -15.28 6.98
C ALA A 341 14.35 -14.96 5.98
N TYR A 342 15.53 -14.62 6.46
CA TYR A 342 16.70 -14.37 5.62
C TYR A 342 17.27 -15.67 5.04
N SER A 343 17.04 -16.81 5.69
CA SER A 343 17.42 -18.13 5.22
C SER A 343 16.49 -18.64 4.11
N ALA A 344 17.03 -19.00 2.95
CA ALA A 344 16.28 -19.63 1.88
C ALA A 344 15.63 -20.95 2.35
N GLU A 345 16.39 -21.79 3.11
CA GLU A 345 15.89 -23.04 3.67
C GLU A 345 14.72 -22.81 4.63
N ALA A 346 14.75 -21.73 5.42
CA ALA A 346 13.65 -21.41 6.33
C ALA A 346 12.40 -20.99 5.55
N ARG A 347 12.53 -20.24 4.46
CA ARG A 347 11.40 -19.89 3.57
C ARG A 347 10.84 -21.13 2.86
N ASP A 348 11.68 -22.10 2.47
CA ASP A 348 11.22 -23.38 1.92
C ASP A 348 10.39 -24.17 2.96
N ILE A 349 10.85 -24.24 4.20
CA ILE A 349 10.11 -24.90 5.31
C ILE A 349 8.79 -24.16 5.57
N TYR A 350 8.81 -22.84 5.59
CA TYR A 350 7.61 -22.02 5.76
C TYR A 350 6.57 -22.37 4.69
N TRP A 351 6.94 -22.30 3.42
CA TRP A 351 6.05 -22.62 2.31
C TRP A 351 5.54 -24.06 2.34
N ASN A 352 6.40 -25.04 2.61
CA ASN A 352 6.02 -26.46 2.67
C ASN A 352 4.94 -26.72 3.74
N ASN A 353 4.92 -25.94 4.80
CA ASN A 353 3.86 -25.99 5.81
C ASN A 353 2.63 -25.19 5.39
N LEU A 354 2.79 -23.98 4.82
CA LEU A 354 1.71 -23.15 4.32
C LEU A 354 0.92 -23.83 3.18
N LYS A 355 1.59 -24.65 2.39
CA LYS A 355 0.97 -25.39 1.29
C LYS A 355 -0.21 -26.26 1.73
N ARG A 356 -0.30 -26.65 2.99
CA ARG A 356 -1.45 -27.38 3.53
C ARG A 356 -2.73 -26.54 3.52
N LEU A 357 -2.61 -25.23 3.78
CA LEU A 357 -3.72 -24.27 3.65
C LEU A 357 -4.01 -23.96 2.17
N TYR A 358 -2.97 -23.83 1.36
CA TYR A 358 -3.11 -23.64 -0.09
C TYR A 358 -3.89 -24.80 -0.73
N ASP A 359 -3.61 -26.05 -0.34
CA ASP A 359 -4.28 -27.25 -0.84
C ASP A 359 -5.77 -27.37 -0.40
N LEU A 360 -6.23 -26.54 0.53
CA LEU A 360 -7.66 -26.34 0.85
C LEU A 360 -8.36 -25.36 -0.08
N ASP A 361 -7.65 -24.78 -1.06
CA ASP A 361 -8.11 -23.76 -1.99
C ASP A 361 -8.37 -22.40 -1.37
N ILE A 362 -7.62 -22.06 -0.31
CA ILE A 362 -7.61 -20.71 0.26
C ILE A 362 -7.02 -19.75 -0.76
N ASP A 363 -7.63 -18.57 -0.94
CA ASP A 363 -7.34 -17.65 -2.04
C ASP A 363 -6.16 -16.72 -1.76
N ALA A 364 -5.97 -16.30 -0.53
CA ALA A 364 -5.01 -15.26 -0.19
C ALA A 364 -4.47 -15.36 1.24
N TRP A 365 -3.38 -14.64 1.49
CA TRP A 365 -2.67 -14.64 2.76
C TRP A 365 -2.70 -13.27 3.40
N TRP A 366 -3.05 -13.24 4.69
CA TRP A 366 -2.82 -12.08 5.53
C TRP A 366 -1.58 -12.36 6.40
N MET A 367 -0.44 -11.82 5.95
CA MET A 367 0.86 -11.95 6.61
C MET A 367 1.00 -10.87 7.68
N ASP A 368 0.47 -11.15 8.87
CA ASP A 368 0.52 -10.24 10.00
C ASP A 368 1.89 -10.25 10.68
N SER A 369 2.24 -9.16 11.38
CA SER A 369 3.46 -9.00 12.17
C SER A 369 4.78 -9.20 11.40
N THR A 370 4.82 -8.82 10.11
CA THR A 370 6.04 -8.86 9.31
C THR A 370 7.07 -7.78 9.69
N ASP A 371 6.74 -6.89 10.60
CA ASP A 371 7.61 -5.88 11.22
C ASP A 371 8.56 -6.42 12.30
N PRO A 372 8.67 -7.67 12.58
CA PRO A 372 8.66 -8.52 13.77
C PRO A 372 8.41 -7.70 15.06
N ASP A 373 7.12 -7.62 15.38
CA ASP A 373 6.63 -6.90 16.56
C ASP A 373 7.22 -7.46 17.88
N HIS A 374 7.35 -6.61 18.90
CA HIS A 374 7.77 -6.98 20.25
C HIS A 374 9.23 -7.44 20.46
N THR A 375 10.18 -6.87 19.72
CA THR A 375 11.63 -7.04 19.96
C THR A 375 12.11 -6.02 20.99
N TYR A 376 12.00 -6.33 22.29
CA TYR A 376 12.22 -5.32 23.34
C TYR A 376 13.34 -5.62 24.31
N LYS A 377 14.04 -6.76 24.20
CA LYS A 377 15.15 -7.08 25.09
C LYS A 377 16.46 -6.50 24.55
N GLU A 378 17.29 -6.02 25.45
CA GLU A 378 18.67 -5.71 25.12
C GLU A 378 19.35 -6.98 24.57
N GLY A 379 19.97 -6.86 23.39
CA GLY A 379 20.59 -8.00 22.70
C GLY A 379 19.71 -8.68 21.63
N ASP A 380 18.40 -8.42 21.56
CA ASP A 380 17.56 -9.00 20.51
C ASP A 380 18.08 -8.65 19.10
N PHE A 381 18.56 -7.43 18.92
CA PHE A 381 19.14 -6.98 17.66
C PHE A 381 20.49 -7.60 17.32
N ASP A 382 21.19 -8.17 18.30
CA ASP A 382 22.53 -8.72 18.12
C ASP A 382 22.52 -10.20 17.71
N GLN A 383 21.33 -10.81 17.61
CA GLN A 383 21.18 -12.20 17.22
C GLN A 383 21.69 -12.45 15.80
N PRO A 384 22.34 -13.60 15.55
CA PRO A 384 22.74 -14.00 14.23
C PRO A 384 21.53 -14.39 13.36
N THR A 385 21.58 -14.01 12.09
CA THR A 385 20.68 -14.45 11.04
C THR A 385 21.48 -15.01 9.87
N ALA A 386 20.81 -15.57 8.87
CA ALA A 386 21.48 -16.04 7.66
C ALA A 386 22.17 -14.92 6.85
N MET A 387 21.90 -13.64 7.15
CA MET A 387 22.47 -12.48 6.43
C MET A 387 23.31 -11.54 7.30
N GLY A 388 23.64 -11.90 8.53
CA GLY A 388 24.39 -11.07 9.48
C GLY A 388 23.70 -10.96 10.83
N SER A 389 23.98 -9.90 11.60
CA SER A 389 23.21 -9.64 12.81
C SER A 389 21.78 -9.21 12.45
N PHE A 390 20.83 -9.51 13.33
CA PHE A 390 19.45 -9.03 13.09
C PHE A 390 19.41 -7.49 13.00
N ARG A 391 20.27 -6.77 13.74
CA ARG A 391 20.46 -5.32 13.62
C ARG A 391 20.80 -4.88 12.19
N SER A 392 21.71 -5.59 11.52
CA SER A 392 22.19 -5.22 10.20
C SER A 392 21.13 -5.39 9.09
N VAL A 393 20.09 -6.22 9.33
CA VAL A 393 19.08 -6.60 8.33
C VAL A 393 17.62 -6.38 8.77
N ARG A 394 17.40 -5.77 9.93
CA ARG A 394 16.09 -5.65 10.59
C ARG A 394 14.98 -5.14 9.68
N ASN A 395 15.23 -4.07 8.94
CA ASN A 395 14.18 -3.38 8.19
C ASN A 395 13.74 -4.10 6.91
N ILE A 396 14.53 -5.06 6.39
CA ILE A 396 14.11 -5.85 5.21
C ILE A 396 13.36 -7.14 5.56
N TYR A 397 13.11 -7.42 6.85
CA TYR A 397 12.38 -8.62 7.25
C TYR A 397 11.04 -8.80 6.53
N PRO A 398 10.19 -7.75 6.38
CA PRO A 398 8.93 -7.88 5.65
C PRO A 398 9.13 -8.29 4.19
N LEU A 399 10.11 -7.72 3.50
CA LEU A 399 10.43 -8.09 2.11
C LEU A 399 10.79 -9.58 2.01
N MET A 400 11.63 -10.09 2.92
CA MET A 400 12.08 -11.49 2.90
C MET A 400 10.92 -12.46 3.16
N CYS A 401 10.02 -12.11 4.11
CA CYS A 401 8.84 -12.91 4.41
C CYS A 401 7.88 -12.97 3.21
N VAL A 402 7.54 -11.81 2.67
CA VAL A 402 6.55 -11.69 1.59
C VAL A 402 7.06 -12.32 0.30
N GLU A 403 8.31 -12.07 -0.09
CA GLU A 403 8.91 -12.73 -1.26
C GLU A 403 8.99 -14.25 -1.11
N GLY A 404 9.27 -14.74 0.09
CA GLY A 404 9.28 -16.16 0.36
C GLY A 404 7.95 -16.83 -0.02
N VAL A 405 6.83 -16.24 0.40
CA VAL A 405 5.49 -16.76 0.07
C VAL A 405 5.15 -16.53 -1.40
N TYR A 406 5.37 -15.31 -1.90
CA TYR A 406 5.03 -14.94 -3.28
C TYR A 406 5.72 -15.84 -4.31
N ASN A 407 7.04 -15.99 -4.20
CA ASN A 407 7.83 -16.74 -5.18
C ASN A 407 7.48 -18.23 -5.19
N HIS A 408 7.28 -18.82 -4.01
CA HIS A 408 6.89 -20.23 -3.92
C HIS A 408 5.50 -20.48 -4.49
N GLN A 409 4.51 -19.65 -4.16
CA GLN A 409 3.16 -19.84 -4.70
C GLN A 409 3.12 -19.60 -6.21
N LYS A 410 3.76 -18.55 -6.72
CA LYS A 410 3.82 -18.28 -8.17
C LYS A 410 4.47 -19.44 -8.94
N ALA A 411 5.42 -20.15 -8.32
CA ALA A 411 6.05 -21.32 -8.92
C ALA A 411 5.14 -22.57 -8.97
N VAL A 412 4.04 -22.62 -8.20
CA VAL A 412 3.11 -23.76 -8.21
C VAL A 412 2.23 -23.76 -9.45
N THR A 413 1.67 -22.60 -9.82
CA THR A 413 0.76 -22.49 -10.96
C THR A 413 0.74 -21.08 -11.52
N SER A 414 0.41 -20.95 -12.82
CA SER A 414 0.08 -19.69 -13.46
C SER A 414 -1.42 -19.38 -13.47
N ASP A 415 -2.25 -20.26 -12.90
CA ASP A 415 -3.72 -20.18 -13.03
C ASP A 415 -4.37 -19.33 -11.94
N LYS A 416 -3.61 -18.98 -10.87
CA LYS A 416 -4.08 -18.17 -9.76
C LYS A 416 -3.03 -17.12 -9.39
N ARG A 417 -3.40 -15.83 -9.42
CA ARG A 417 -2.54 -14.73 -8.97
C ARG A 417 -2.37 -14.77 -7.47
N VAL A 418 -1.17 -14.48 -7.01
CA VAL A 418 -0.87 -14.35 -5.59
C VAL A 418 -1.44 -13.04 -5.07
N PHE A 419 -2.19 -13.08 -3.96
CA PHE A 419 -2.57 -11.92 -3.20
C PHE A 419 -2.11 -12.05 -1.76
N ILE A 420 -1.42 -11.03 -1.27
CA ILE A 420 -0.89 -10.92 0.09
C ILE A 420 -1.31 -9.57 0.67
N LEU A 421 -1.89 -9.62 1.87
CA LEU A 421 -2.05 -8.48 2.76
C LEU A 421 -0.96 -8.57 3.82
N THR A 422 -0.19 -7.52 4.05
CA THR A 422 0.93 -7.53 5.01
C THR A 422 0.99 -6.24 5.82
N ARG A 423 1.49 -6.32 7.06
CA ARG A 423 1.54 -5.16 7.96
C ARG A 423 2.72 -4.24 7.71
N SER A 424 3.79 -4.72 7.10
CA SER A 424 5.00 -3.93 6.92
C SER A 424 5.57 -4.02 5.51
N TYR A 425 6.43 -3.09 5.17
CA TYR A 425 6.94 -2.90 3.84
C TYR A 425 8.41 -2.48 3.84
N PHE A 426 9.14 -2.92 2.81
CA PHE A 426 10.44 -2.35 2.46
C PHE A 426 10.56 -2.18 0.93
N ALA A 427 11.47 -1.30 0.49
CA ALA A 427 11.67 -1.00 -0.92
C ALA A 427 11.97 -2.27 -1.75
N GLY A 428 11.25 -2.46 -2.83
CA GLY A 428 11.28 -3.66 -3.67
C GLY A 428 10.10 -4.61 -3.45
N GLN A 429 9.38 -4.52 -2.32
CA GLN A 429 8.26 -5.41 -2.02
C GLN A 429 7.08 -5.23 -2.99
N GLN A 430 6.93 -4.06 -3.64
CA GLN A 430 5.89 -3.84 -4.66
C GLN A 430 5.92 -4.86 -5.80
N ARG A 431 7.08 -5.49 -6.09
CA ARG A 431 7.20 -6.53 -7.13
C ARG A 431 6.44 -7.82 -6.82
N THR A 432 5.99 -7.97 -5.59
CA THR A 432 5.11 -9.08 -5.16
C THR A 432 3.62 -8.73 -5.25
N GLY A 433 3.26 -7.45 -5.45
CA GLY A 433 1.89 -6.98 -5.40
C GLY A 433 1.28 -6.96 -4.00
N ALA A 434 2.06 -7.24 -2.95
CA ALA A 434 1.53 -7.24 -1.59
C ALA A 434 0.92 -5.89 -1.22
N ASN A 435 -0.30 -5.93 -0.67
CA ASN A 435 -0.98 -4.77 -0.13
C ASN A 435 -0.55 -4.56 1.32
N THR A 436 -0.16 -3.35 1.68
CA THR A 436 0.24 -3.00 3.05
C THR A 436 -0.87 -2.21 3.73
N TRP A 437 -1.27 -2.60 4.95
CA TRP A 437 -2.18 -1.78 5.76
C TRP A 437 -1.43 -1.06 6.88
N SER A 438 -2.04 0.00 7.39
CA SER A 438 -1.43 0.93 8.34
C SER A 438 -1.35 0.42 9.80
N GLY A 439 -1.51 -0.89 10.02
CA GLY A 439 -1.43 -1.51 11.35
C GLY A 439 -2.63 -1.23 12.25
N ASP A 440 -2.46 -1.47 13.54
CA ASP A 440 -3.51 -1.47 14.57
C ASP A 440 -3.75 -0.04 15.12
N VAL A 441 -4.30 0.84 14.28
CA VAL A 441 -4.55 2.24 14.64
C VAL A 441 -5.82 2.39 15.51
N ASN A 442 -5.89 3.46 16.30
CA ASN A 442 -7.09 3.71 17.09
C ASN A 442 -8.28 4.14 16.22
N SER A 443 -9.49 3.83 16.68
CA SER A 443 -10.70 4.42 16.14
C SER A 443 -10.79 5.86 16.65
N SER A 444 -10.33 6.81 15.85
CA SER A 444 -10.43 8.25 16.16
C SER A 444 -10.39 9.11 14.89
N TRP A 445 -10.94 10.30 14.97
CA TRP A 445 -10.84 11.29 13.89
C TRP A 445 -9.41 11.70 13.60
N ASN A 446 -8.57 11.79 14.66
CA ASN A 446 -7.16 12.09 14.49
C ASN A 446 -6.43 10.99 13.70
N ASP A 447 -6.71 9.72 14.01
CA ASP A 447 -6.12 8.61 13.26
C ASP A 447 -6.63 8.61 11.81
N LEU A 448 -7.92 8.87 11.54
CA LEU A 448 -8.43 8.99 10.18
C LEU A 448 -7.68 10.08 9.39
N ARG A 449 -7.48 11.27 9.99
CA ARG A 449 -6.69 12.36 9.38
C ARG A 449 -5.27 11.92 9.00
N HIS A 450 -4.66 11.07 9.81
CA HIS A 450 -3.30 10.57 9.52
C HIS A 450 -3.27 9.55 8.39
N GLN A 451 -4.35 8.76 8.19
CA GLN A 451 -4.35 7.70 7.17
C GLN A 451 -4.24 8.23 5.75
N ILE A 452 -4.78 9.41 5.47
CA ILE A 452 -4.78 9.96 4.11
C ILE A 452 -3.36 10.27 3.63
N PRO A 453 -2.59 11.17 4.28
CA PRO A 453 -1.21 11.45 3.85
C PRO A 453 -0.26 10.27 4.03
N LEU A 454 -0.53 9.37 4.97
CA LEU A 454 0.22 8.14 5.16
C LEU A 454 0.10 7.22 3.92
N CYS A 455 -1.11 6.96 3.43
CA CYS A 455 -1.34 6.18 2.21
C CYS A 455 -0.70 6.85 0.98
N LEU A 456 -0.75 8.18 0.89
CA LEU A 456 -0.11 8.93 -0.20
C LEU A 456 1.41 8.80 -0.15
N ASN A 457 2.03 8.94 1.03
CA ASN A 457 3.48 8.76 1.18
C ASN A 457 3.92 7.33 0.88
N HIS A 458 3.13 6.33 1.27
CA HIS A 458 3.41 4.94 0.91
C HIS A 458 3.40 4.75 -0.62
N THR A 459 2.40 5.28 -1.33
CA THR A 459 2.36 5.26 -2.80
C THR A 459 3.60 5.96 -3.41
N LEU A 460 4.03 7.08 -2.81
CA LEU A 460 5.20 7.84 -3.25
C LEU A 460 6.54 7.12 -3.01
N THR A 461 6.54 5.98 -2.29
CA THR A 461 7.68 5.04 -2.22
C THR A 461 7.69 3.99 -3.34
N ALA A 462 6.86 4.16 -4.37
CA ALA A 462 6.64 3.26 -5.50
C ALA A 462 5.78 2.01 -5.20
N ASN A 463 5.22 1.85 -3.98
CA ASN A 463 4.25 0.80 -3.68
C ASN A 463 2.81 1.29 -3.92
N PRO A 464 2.09 0.73 -4.91
CA PRO A 464 0.76 1.20 -5.27
C PRO A 464 -0.36 0.60 -4.42
N GLN A 465 -0.08 -0.45 -3.60
CA GLN A 465 -1.09 -1.23 -2.89
C GLN A 465 -1.08 -0.89 -1.40
N VAL A 466 -2.11 -0.19 -0.94
CA VAL A 466 -2.22 0.32 0.43
C VAL A 466 -3.67 0.41 0.88
N ASN A 467 -3.90 0.23 2.18
CA ASN A 467 -5.16 0.52 2.84
C ASN A 467 -4.97 0.83 4.33
N SER A 468 -6.04 1.23 4.98
CA SER A 468 -6.16 1.26 6.45
C SER A 468 -7.34 0.41 6.90
N ASP A 469 -7.37 0.04 8.17
CA ASP A 469 -8.53 -0.61 8.79
C ASP A 469 -9.69 0.39 8.86
N ILE A 470 -10.75 0.13 8.08
CA ILE A 470 -11.91 1.01 8.03
C ILE A 470 -12.58 1.07 9.41
N GLY A 471 -12.61 2.27 9.98
CA GLY A 471 -13.10 2.55 11.32
C GLY A 471 -12.06 2.51 12.43
N GLY A 472 -10.78 2.26 12.09
CA GLY A 472 -9.68 2.05 13.05
C GLY A 472 -9.75 0.68 13.72
N PHE A 473 -8.63 0.14 14.21
CA PHE A 473 -8.57 -1.20 14.80
C PHE A 473 -9.16 -1.22 16.22
N PHE A 474 -8.81 -0.25 17.10
CA PHE A 474 -9.23 -0.21 18.52
C PHE A 474 -10.46 0.69 18.76
N PRO A 475 -11.71 0.17 18.70
CA PRO A 475 -12.92 0.94 18.95
C PRO A 475 -13.34 0.98 20.43
N GLY A 476 -12.57 0.40 21.33
CA GLY A 476 -12.96 0.12 22.72
C GLY A 476 -13.55 1.31 23.50
N ALA A 477 -13.06 2.53 23.25
CA ALA A 477 -13.55 3.76 23.88
C ALA A 477 -15.01 4.10 23.53
N TYR A 478 -15.53 3.59 22.42
CA TYR A 478 -16.91 3.81 21.98
C TYR A 478 -17.89 2.74 22.48
N ASN A 479 -17.41 1.70 23.15
CA ASN A 479 -18.27 0.69 23.75
C ASN A 479 -19.03 1.27 24.97
N LYS A 480 -20.23 0.75 25.20
CA LYS A 480 -20.95 1.02 26.44
C LYS A 480 -20.12 0.50 27.62
N PRO A 481 -19.91 1.31 28.69
CA PRO A 481 -19.15 0.88 29.85
C PRO A 481 -19.61 -0.48 30.38
N GLY A 482 -18.66 -1.41 30.54
CA GLY A 482 -18.94 -2.79 30.99
C GLY A 482 -19.58 -3.71 29.95
N THR A 483 -19.83 -3.26 28.72
CA THR A 483 -20.45 -4.06 27.66
C THR A 483 -19.59 -3.96 26.39
N PRO A 484 -18.70 -4.92 26.13
CA PRO A 484 -17.89 -4.94 24.93
C PRO A 484 -18.74 -5.16 23.68
N GLN A 485 -18.18 -4.89 22.49
CA GLN A 485 -18.81 -5.10 21.18
C GLN A 485 -20.11 -4.32 20.96
N THR A 486 -20.18 -3.09 21.45
CA THR A 486 -21.36 -2.21 21.29
C THR A 486 -21.07 -0.94 20.53
N CYS A 487 -19.82 -0.68 20.13
CA CYS A 487 -19.40 0.55 19.47
C CYS A 487 -20.21 0.84 18.18
N GLN A 488 -20.60 -0.17 17.43
CA GLN A 488 -21.38 -0.03 16.19
C GLN A 488 -22.79 0.57 16.41
N THR A 489 -23.28 0.54 17.64
CA THR A 489 -24.55 1.20 18.02
C THR A 489 -24.36 2.61 18.58
N ASN A 490 -23.11 3.05 18.72
CA ASN A 490 -22.76 4.38 19.20
C ASN A 490 -22.72 5.39 18.04
N PRO A 491 -23.59 6.41 18.00
CA PRO A 491 -23.60 7.41 16.92
C PRO A 491 -22.24 8.09 16.65
N LEU A 492 -21.42 8.31 17.70
CA LEU A 492 -20.08 8.90 17.52
C LEU A 492 -19.18 7.99 16.67
N PHE A 493 -19.22 6.68 16.91
CA PHE A 493 -18.49 5.71 16.11
C PHE A 493 -19.13 5.50 14.74
N GLN A 494 -20.45 5.54 14.64
CA GLN A 494 -21.16 5.37 13.37
C GLN A 494 -20.77 6.44 12.34
N GLU A 495 -20.67 7.73 12.72
CA GLU A 495 -20.19 8.77 11.81
C GLU A 495 -18.75 8.54 11.41
N LEU A 496 -17.86 8.30 12.36
CA LEU A 496 -16.45 8.01 12.10
C LEU A 496 -16.29 6.82 11.14
N TYR A 497 -17.02 5.73 11.38
CA TYR A 497 -16.99 4.54 10.55
C TYR A 497 -17.46 4.82 9.11
N VAL A 498 -18.56 5.53 8.93
CA VAL A 498 -19.06 5.91 7.60
C VAL A 498 -18.04 6.75 6.86
N ARG A 499 -17.44 7.76 7.50
CA ARG A 499 -16.43 8.62 6.86
C ARG A 499 -15.15 7.85 6.51
N TRP A 500 -14.73 6.93 7.38
CA TRP A 500 -13.59 6.06 7.08
C TRP A 500 -13.89 5.06 5.94
N LEU A 501 -15.12 4.52 5.89
CA LEU A 501 -15.54 3.66 4.79
C LEU A 501 -15.57 4.42 3.45
N GLN A 502 -16.02 5.66 3.46
CA GLN A 502 -15.99 6.54 2.29
C GLN A 502 -14.56 6.83 1.82
N PHE A 503 -13.61 7.00 2.74
CA PHE A 503 -12.18 7.06 2.39
C PHE A 503 -11.69 5.72 1.85
N GLY A 504 -12.00 4.62 2.51
CA GLY A 504 -11.63 3.26 2.12
C GLY A 504 -12.16 2.83 0.74
N LEU A 505 -13.29 3.40 0.30
CA LEU A 505 -13.81 3.23 -1.05
C LEU A 505 -12.77 3.59 -2.13
N PHE A 506 -11.89 4.57 -1.86
CA PHE A 506 -10.86 5.05 -2.76
C PHE A 506 -9.44 4.59 -2.36
N ASN A 507 -9.33 3.55 -1.53
CA ASN A 507 -8.08 2.82 -1.34
C ASN A 507 -7.98 1.68 -2.37
N PRO A 508 -6.78 1.22 -2.74
CA PRO A 508 -6.61 0.03 -3.57
C PRO A 508 -7.37 -1.20 -3.02
N MET A 509 -7.26 -1.48 -1.72
CA MET A 509 -8.06 -2.49 -1.03
C MET A 509 -9.09 -1.83 -0.11
N MET A 510 -10.37 -2.21 -0.22
CA MET A 510 -11.46 -1.74 0.64
C MET A 510 -11.78 -2.81 1.68
N ARG A 511 -11.21 -2.69 2.90
CA ARG A 511 -11.33 -3.70 3.97
C ARG A 511 -11.90 -3.10 5.25
N SER A 512 -13.06 -3.60 5.71
CA SER A 512 -13.55 -3.36 7.06
C SER A 512 -12.86 -4.33 8.02
N HIS A 513 -12.20 -3.82 9.08
CA HIS A 513 -11.53 -4.63 10.10
C HIS A 513 -11.47 -3.90 11.43
N GLY A 514 -11.44 -4.66 12.55
CA GLY A 514 -11.23 -4.11 13.88
C GLY A 514 -11.32 -5.15 14.98
N GLU A 515 -10.74 -4.81 16.13
CA GLU A 515 -10.70 -5.64 17.33
C GLU A 515 -12.13 -5.92 17.83
N THR A 516 -12.45 -7.19 18.02
CA THR A 516 -13.69 -7.73 18.61
C THR A 516 -15.01 -7.18 18.09
N SER A 517 -15.04 -5.98 17.56
CA SER A 517 -16.28 -5.28 17.16
C SER A 517 -16.88 -5.88 15.89
N ARG A 518 -18.20 -6.08 15.90
CA ARG A 518 -18.96 -6.45 14.72
C ARG A 518 -19.10 -5.24 13.80
N ARG A 519 -18.69 -5.37 12.54
CA ARG A 519 -18.73 -4.30 11.53
C ARG A 519 -19.48 -4.69 10.28
N GLU A 520 -20.22 -5.78 10.35
CA GLU A 520 -21.16 -6.17 9.32
C GLU A 520 -22.24 -5.11 9.22
N ILE A 521 -22.68 -4.78 8.01
CA ILE A 521 -23.57 -3.62 7.75
C ILE A 521 -24.86 -3.63 8.61
N TRP A 522 -25.44 -4.81 8.86
CA TRP A 522 -26.66 -4.96 9.68
C TRP A 522 -26.45 -4.67 11.17
N GLU A 523 -25.24 -4.60 11.65
CA GLU A 523 -24.93 -4.21 13.03
C GLU A 523 -25.02 -2.68 13.24
N PHE A 524 -25.00 -1.90 12.15
CA PHE A 524 -25.13 -0.44 12.16
C PHE A 524 -26.57 0.06 11.98
N GLY A 525 -27.53 -0.84 11.83
CA GLY A 525 -28.93 -0.49 11.63
C GLY A 525 -29.60 -1.34 10.56
N ARG A 526 -30.68 -0.83 9.99
CA ARG A 526 -31.50 -1.50 8.99
C ARG A 526 -31.55 -0.68 7.71
N LYS A 527 -31.84 -1.33 6.59
CA LYS A 527 -32.09 -0.66 5.31
C LYS A 527 -33.22 0.38 5.46
N GLY A 528 -32.96 1.60 4.97
CA GLY A 528 -33.80 2.78 5.16
C GLY A 528 -33.39 3.66 6.35
N GLU A 529 -32.43 3.23 7.18
CA GLU A 529 -31.82 4.04 8.22
C GLU A 529 -30.56 4.74 7.70
N PRO A 530 -30.30 6.01 8.08
CA PRO A 530 -29.27 6.83 7.45
C PRO A 530 -27.86 6.23 7.44
N VAL A 531 -27.43 5.60 8.53
CA VAL A 531 -26.11 5.02 8.66
C VAL A 531 -25.96 3.78 7.77
N TYR A 532 -26.95 2.87 7.81
CA TYR A 532 -26.99 1.69 6.95
C TYR A 532 -26.95 2.07 5.46
N ASP A 533 -27.81 3.01 5.06
CA ASP A 533 -27.91 3.45 3.66
C ASP A 533 -26.63 4.14 3.19
N ALA A 534 -25.95 4.88 4.05
CA ALA A 534 -24.66 5.49 3.74
C ALA A 534 -23.55 4.44 3.52
N ILE A 535 -23.52 3.41 4.35
CA ILE A 535 -22.57 2.27 4.20
C ILE A 535 -22.87 1.52 2.89
N GLU A 536 -24.13 1.14 2.64
CA GLU A 536 -24.53 0.42 1.42
C GLU A 536 -24.17 1.22 0.17
N LYS A 537 -24.44 2.53 0.17
CA LYS A 537 -24.13 3.41 -0.96
C LYS A 537 -22.62 3.47 -1.26
N ALA A 538 -21.79 3.57 -0.23
CA ALA A 538 -20.33 3.58 -0.42
C ALA A 538 -19.84 2.25 -0.99
N ILE A 539 -20.31 1.11 -0.48
CA ILE A 539 -19.96 -0.21 -1.00
C ILE A 539 -20.39 -0.34 -2.46
N ARG A 540 -21.64 0.00 -2.80
CA ARG A 540 -22.16 -0.10 -4.18
C ARG A 540 -21.39 0.79 -5.15
N MET A 541 -21.00 2.01 -4.74
CA MET A 541 -20.18 2.90 -5.57
C MET A 541 -18.84 2.26 -5.92
N ARG A 542 -18.23 1.47 -5.02
CA ARG A 542 -17.00 0.71 -5.31
C ARG A 542 -17.18 -0.23 -6.48
N TYR A 543 -18.29 -0.95 -6.52
CA TYR A 543 -18.61 -1.88 -7.60
C TYR A 543 -19.05 -1.17 -8.89
N GLU A 544 -19.77 -0.04 -8.77
CA GLU A 544 -20.12 0.78 -9.92
C GLU A 544 -18.89 1.23 -10.70
N ILE A 545 -17.83 1.70 -10.01
CA ILE A 545 -16.60 2.15 -10.68
C ILE A 545 -15.55 1.03 -10.86
N MET A 546 -15.91 -0.24 -10.70
CA MET A 546 -14.96 -1.35 -10.80
C MET A 546 -14.23 -1.43 -12.14
N PRO A 547 -14.87 -1.21 -13.31
CA PRO A 547 -14.15 -1.20 -14.58
C PRO A 547 -13.09 -0.08 -14.67
N TYR A 548 -13.35 1.06 -14.04
CA TYR A 548 -12.37 2.14 -13.90
C TYR A 548 -11.20 1.72 -12.99
N ILE A 549 -11.50 1.10 -11.84
CA ILE A 549 -10.50 0.63 -10.86
C ILE A 549 -9.59 -0.42 -11.50
N TYR A 550 -10.15 -1.44 -12.14
CA TYR A 550 -9.38 -2.53 -12.73
C TYR A 550 -8.53 -2.08 -13.93
N SER A 551 -9.05 -1.14 -14.73
CA SER A 551 -8.27 -0.51 -15.80
C SER A 551 -7.12 0.35 -15.22
N THR A 552 -7.35 1.03 -14.10
CA THR A 552 -6.28 1.75 -13.38
C THR A 552 -5.23 0.77 -12.82
N ALA A 553 -5.66 -0.40 -12.31
CA ALA A 553 -4.74 -1.45 -11.88
C ALA A 553 -3.80 -1.90 -13.01
N TRP A 554 -4.33 -2.05 -14.22
CA TRP A 554 -3.51 -2.34 -15.39
C TRP A 554 -2.51 -1.22 -15.71
N GLN A 555 -2.93 0.05 -15.61
CA GLN A 555 -2.02 1.19 -15.79
C GLN A 555 -0.91 1.21 -14.73
N VAL A 556 -1.24 0.88 -13.48
CA VAL A 556 -0.25 0.73 -12.39
C VAL A 556 0.78 -0.35 -12.71
N SER A 557 0.35 -1.50 -13.23
CA SER A 557 1.24 -2.62 -13.56
C SER A 557 2.03 -2.41 -14.85
N SER A 558 1.39 -1.90 -15.92
CA SER A 558 1.98 -1.79 -17.25
C SER A 558 2.70 -0.46 -17.50
N GLU A 559 2.17 0.65 -16.96
CA GLU A 559 2.61 2.03 -17.22
C GLU A 559 3.25 2.71 -15.98
N ASP A 560 3.43 1.98 -14.87
CA ASP A 560 3.97 2.46 -13.59
C ASP A 560 3.15 3.60 -12.95
N ASP A 561 1.83 3.67 -13.21
CA ASP A 561 0.92 4.64 -12.64
C ASP A 561 0.62 4.37 -11.14
N SER A 562 -0.26 5.14 -10.53
CA SER A 562 -0.65 5.03 -9.11
C SER A 562 -2.16 5.16 -8.94
N PHE A 563 -2.75 4.41 -8.00
CA PHE A 563 -4.16 4.54 -7.60
C PHE A 563 -4.41 5.84 -6.85
N MET A 564 -3.73 6.00 -5.71
CA MET A 564 -3.81 7.19 -4.87
C MET A 564 -2.65 8.12 -5.23
N ARG A 565 -2.97 9.32 -5.68
CA ARG A 565 -2.01 10.28 -6.23
C ARG A 565 -2.10 11.58 -5.45
N ALA A 566 -1.03 11.97 -4.78
CA ALA A 566 -0.95 13.29 -4.17
C ALA A 566 -1.16 14.37 -5.23
N LEU A 567 -1.88 15.43 -4.91
CA LEU A 567 -2.32 16.43 -5.90
C LEU A 567 -1.16 17.05 -6.69
N PHE A 568 0.03 17.19 -6.09
CA PHE A 568 1.20 17.72 -6.78
C PHE A 568 1.70 16.83 -7.93
N MET A 569 1.38 15.54 -7.95
CA MET A 569 1.77 14.63 -9.04
C MET A 569 1.15 15.07 -10.38
N ASP A 570 -0.11 15.52 -10.35
CA ASP A 570 -0.85 15.97 -11.53
C ASP A 570 -0.84 17.50 -11.70
N PHE A 571 -0.67 18.26 -10.61
CA PHE A 571 -0.81 19.71 -10.57
C PHE A 571 0.42 20.44 -10.01
N LYS A 572 1.63 19.94 -10.29
CA LYS A 572 2.91 20.46 -9.78
C LYS A 572 3.09 22.00 -9.94
N LYS A 573 2.46 22.61 -10.94
CA LYS A 573 2.53 24.08 -11.19
C LYS A 573 1.71 24.90 -10.19
N ASP A 574 0.74 24.26 -9.52
CA ASP A 574 -0.05 24.89 -8.46
C ASP A 574 0.65 24.66 -7.12
N ARG A 575 1.30 25.69 -6.59
CA ARG A 575 2.04 25.56 -5.32
C ARG A 575 1.14 25.26 -4.12
N ASN A 576 -0.15 25.59 -4.19
CA ASN A 576 -1.07 25.34 -3.10
C ASN A 576 -1.25 23.83 -2.80
N VAL A 577 -1.06 22.96 -3.82
CA VAL A 577 -1.26 21.51 -3.66
C VAL A 577 -0.01 20.75 -3.23
N TRP A 578 1.12 21.42 -3.02
CA TRP A 578 2.37 20.71 -2.71
C TRP A 578 2.35 20.01 -1.34
N GLU A 579 1.54 20.48 -0.41
CA GLU A 579 1.48 19.98 0.96
C GLU A 579 0.05 19.69 1.46
N ILE A 580 -0.97 19.65 0.57
CA ILE A 580 -2.34 19.25 0.93
C ILE A 580 -2.33 17.76 1.34
N PRO A 581 -2.66 17.44 2.61
CA PRO A 581 -2.55 16.08 3.13
C PRO A 581 -3.83 15.26 2.95
N ASP A 582 -4.98 15.89 2.77
CA ASP A 582 -6.34 15.38 2.94
C ASP A 582 -7.15 15.29 1.64
N GLU A 583 -6.56 15.67 0.51
CA GLU A 583 -7.14 15.54 -0.82
C GLU A 583 -6.18 14.84 -1.77
N PHE A 584 -6.72 14.00 -2.66
CA PHE A 584 -5.90 13.25 -3.62
C PHE A 584 -6.66 12.93 -4.91
N MET A 585 -5.93 12.61 -5.98
CA MET A 585 -6.51 11.99 -7.16
C MET A 585 -6.58 10.47 -6.98
N PHE A 586 -7.72 9.88 -7.33
CA PHE A 586 -7.88 8.44 -7.48
C PHE A 586 -7.83 8.09 -8.97
N GLY A 587 -6.74 7.44 -9.38
CA GLY A 587 -6.33 7.42 -10.78
C GLY A 587 -6.13 8.84 -11.29
N ARG A 588 -6.31 9.07 -12.60
CA ARG A 588 -6.09 10.38 -13.23
C ARG A 588 -7.36 11.22 -13.40
N SER A 589 -8.51 10.68 -13.01
CA SER A 589 -9.82 11.26 -13.33
C SER A 589 -10.58 11.85 -12.15
N LEU A 590 -10.47 11.25 -10.95
CA LEU A 590 -11.29 11.60 -9.80
C LEU A 590 -10.45 12.28 -8.71
N LEU A 591 -10.81 13.51 -8.33
CA LEU A 591 -10.34 14.16 -7.11
C LEU A 591 -11.28 13.73 -5.98
N VAL A 592 -10.69 13.26 -4.88
CA VAL A 592 -11.38 12.78 -3.68
C VAL A 592 -10.95 13.64 -2.50
N ALA A 593 -11.92 14.15 -1.75
CA ALA A 593 -11.70 14.93 -0.53
C ALA A 593 -12.47 14.29 0.64
N PRO A 594 -11.88 13.35 1.37
CA PRO A 594 -12.54 12.70 2.50
C PRO A 594 -12.99 13.72 3.57
N VAL A 595 -14.17 13.49 4.15
CA VAL A 595 -14.59 14.26 5.32
C VAL A 595 -13.89 13.67 6.54
N GLU A 596 -12.97 14.40 7.11
CA GLU A 596 -12.07 13.96 8.17
C GLU A 596 -12.37 14.52 9.57
N HIS A 597 -13.56 15.09 9.73
CA HIS A 597 -14.07 15.66 10.98
C HIS A 597 -15.54 15.34 11.20
N ALA A 598 -15.98 15.34 12.46
CA ALA A 598 -17.37 15.12 12.78
C ALA A 598 -18.24 16.32 12.35
N ILE A 599 -19.29 16.04 11.58
CA ILE A 599 -20.29 17.05 11.18
C ILE A 599 -21.59 16.86 11.97
N PHE A 600 -22.05 15.62 12.10
CA PHE A 600 -23.32 15.29 12.73
C PHE A 600 -23.20 15.06 14.22
N THR A 601 -22.07 14.52 14.67
CA THR A 601 -21.76 14.14 16.06
C THR A 601 -20.66 15.01 16.67
N SER A 602 -19.79 14.42 17.49
CA SER A 602 -18.57 15.04 18.01
C SER A 602 -17.36 14.12 17.84
N GLU A 603 -16.15 14.69 17.91
CA GLU A 603 -14.88 13.93 17.81
C GLU A 603 -14.47 13.23 19.11
N GLU A 604 -15.30 13.27 20.14
CA GLU A 604 -15.00 12.64 21.42
C GLU A 604 -15.01 11.11 21.34
N LYS A 605 -14.02 10.50 21.97
CA LYS A 605 -13.89 9.05 22.07
C LYS A 605 -14.57 8.57 23.35
N ARG A 606 -15.89 8.37 23.32
CA ARG A 606 -16.69 7.93 24.47
C ARG A 606 -17.98 7.24 24.02
N TRP A 607 -18.65 6.60 24.93
CA TRP A 607 -20.03 6.18 24.75
C TRP A 607 -20.98 7.40 24.82
N SER A 608 -21.92 7.47 23.88
CA SER A 608 -22.92 8.56 23.81
C SER A 608 -24.22 8.18 24.52
N GLU A 609 -24.26 8.26 25.85
CA GLU A 609 -25.41 7.84 26.65
C GLU A 609 -26.63 8.70 26.36
N GLY A 610 -27.67 8.13 25.72
CA GLY A 610 -28.96 8.80 25.49
C GLY A 610 -28.94 9.99 24.55
N GLU A 611 -27.82 10.26 23.86
CA GLU A 611 -27.73 11.36 22.90
C GLU A 611 -28.41 10.97 21.57
N THR A 612 -29.07 11.96 20.96
CA THR A 612 -29.71 11.84 19.65
C THR A 612 -29.10 12.83 18.68
N PHE A 613 -28.92 12.41 17.46
CA PHE A 613 -28.25 13.20 16.40
C PHE A 613 -29.14 13.29 15.17
N ASP A 614 -29.17 14.47 14.54
CA ASP A 614 -29.94 14.70 13.32
C ASP A 614 -29.05 14.39 12.10
N TRP A 615 -29.11 13.17 11.61
CA TRP A 615 -28.40 12.72 10.41
C TRP A 615 -28.82 13.37 9.10
N LYS A 616 -29.88 14.16 9.12
CA LYS A 616 -30.48 14.85 7.95
C LYS A 616 -30.22 16.34 7.93
N LYS A 617 -29.57 16.89 8.97
CA LYS A 617 -29.22 18.32 8.95
C LYS A 617 -28.32 18.64 7.76
N ALA A 618 -28.41 19.88 7.28
CA ALA A 618 -27.51 20.38 6.23
C ALA A 618 -26.05 20.23 6.69
N ALA A 619 -25.22 19.70 5.82
CA ALA A 619 -23.83 19.41 6.07
C ALA A 619 -22.98 19.88 4.89
N GLU A 620 -21.94 20.62 5.18
CA GLU A 620 -21.05 21.19 4.17
C GLU A 620 -19.59 21.03 4.59
N THR A 621 -18.69 20.91 3.60
CA THR A 621 -17.24 20.93 3.79
C THR A 621 -16.57 21.74 2.69
N SER A 622 -15.32 22.14 2.90
CA SER A 622 -14.52 22.89 1.96
C SER A 622 -13.56 21.96 1.21
N VAL A 623 -13.42 22.17 -0.10
CA VAL A 623 -12.51 21.40 -0.96
C VAL A 623 -11.69 22.34 -1.82
N TYR A 624 -10.38 22.15 -1.92
CA TYR A 624 -9.53 22.88 -2.84
C TYR A 624 -9.51 22.19 -4.21
N LEU A 625 -9.93 22.90 -5.24
CA LEU A 625 -9.88 22.41 -6.61
C LEU A 625 -8.59 22.91 -7.30
N PRO A 626 -7.63 22.01 -7.63
CA PRO A 626 -6.35 22.40 -8.22
C PRO A 626 -6.47 23.25 -9.49
N ALA A 627 -5.59 24.23 -9.62
CA ALA A 627 -5.50 25.08 -10.81
C ALA A 627 -5.04 24.28 -12.04
N GLY A 628 -5.41 24.74 -13.22
CA GLY A 628 -5.04 24.13 -14.51
C GLY A 628 -6.06 23.14 -15.06
N ALA A 629 -7.12 22.85 -14.32
CA ALA A 629 -8.24 22.01 -14.75
C ALA A 629 -9.59 22.67 -14.45
N LYS A 630 -10.66 22.09 -15.01
CA LYS A 630 -12.04 22.31 -14.59
C LYS A 630 -12.56 21.04 -13.95
N TRP A 631 -13.49 21.16 -13.04
CA TRP A 631 -13.93 20.08 -12.17
C TRP A 631 -15.45 19.99 -12.15
N TYR A 632 -15.98 18.80 -12.34
CA TYR A 632 -17.39 18.49 -12.20
C TYR A 632 -17.63 17.79 -10.87
N ASP A 633 -18.49 18.38 -10.03
CA ASP A 633 -18.98 17.67 -8.85
C ASP A 633 -19.71 16.38 -9.28
N TRP A 634 -19.27 15.27 -8.74
CA TRP A 634 -19.78 13.93 -9.07
C TRP A 634 -21.29 13.76 -8.80
N TRP A 635 -21.76 14.40 -7.73
CA TRP A 635 -23.13 14.26 -7.25
C TRP A 635 -24.14 15.17 -7.97
N THR A 636 -23.72 16.37 -8.28
CA THR A 636 -24.62 17.41 -8.82
C THR A 636 -24.40 17.70 -10.30
N GLY A 637 -23.26 17.28 -10.85
CA GLY A 637 -22.86 17.65 -12.22
C GLY A 637 -22.41 19.12 -12.36
N ARG A 638 -22.36 19.88 -11.26
CA ARG A 638 -21.98 21.30 -11.31
C ARG A 638 -20.52 21.47 -11.70
N LEU A 639 -20.26 22.38 -12.66
CA LEU A 639 -18.92 22.69 -13.16
C LEU A 639 -18.28 23.81 -12.33
N TYR A 640 -17.03 23.57 -11.92
CA TYR A 640 -16.18 24.56 -11.24
C TYR A 640 -14.89 24.80 -12.02
N LYS A 641 -14.35 26.01 -11.91
CA LYS A 641 -12.99 26.33 -12.36
C LYS A 641 -12.01 25.91 -11.26
N GLY A 642 -10.85 25.39 -11.62
CA GLY A 642 -9.77 25.14 -10.66
C GLY A 642 -9.08 26.41 -10.16
N GLY A 643 -8.22 26.26 -9.15
CA GLY A 643 -7.49 27.32 -8.46
C GLY A 643 -8.33 28.04 -7.39
N GLN A 644 -9.27 27.32 -6.74
CA GLN A 644 -10.15 27.90 -5.70
C GLN A 644 -10.61 26.83 -4.71
N THR A 645 -10.96 27.27 -3.51
CA THR A 645 -11.69 26.46 -2.54
C THR A 645 -13.19 26.64 -2.77
N VAL A 646 -13.93 25.54 -2.73
CA VAL A 646 -15.38 25.52 -2.87
C VAL A 646 -16.03 24.87 -1.65
N THR A 647 -17.22 25.33 -1.27
CA THR A 647 -18.05 24.66 -0.25
C THR A 647 -19.04 23.75 -0.95
N VAL A 648 -19.12 22.50 -0.51
CA VAL A 648 -19.96 21.45 -1.10
C VAL A 648 -20.70 20.65 -0.05
N ASP A 649 -21.76 19.97 -0.49
CA ASP A 649 -22.55 19.09 0.34
C ASP A 649 -21.73 17.91 0.88
N ALA A 650 -21.78 17.70 2.18
CA ALA A 650 -21.13 16.62 2.92
C ALA A 650 -22.16 15.80 3.73
N ALA A 651 -23.37 15.60 3.19
CA ALA A 651 -24.37 14.72 3.79
C ALA A 651 -23.76 13.36 4.16
N LEU A 652 -24.31 12.66 5.13
CA LEU A 652 -23.71 11.43 5.67
C LEU A 652 -23.43 10.38 4.59
N ASP A 653 -24.27 10.29 3.59
CA ASP A 653 -24.18 9.35 2.46
C ASP A 653 -23.32 9.85 1.29
N LYS A 654 -22.57 10.96 1.47
CA LYS A 654 -21.75 11.57 0.41
C LYS A 654 -20.33 11.83 0.88
N ILE A 655 -19.37 11.43 0.07
CA ILE A 655 -18.00 11.92 0.11
C ILE A 655 -17.82 12.91 -1.05
N PRO A 656 -17.20 14.08 -0.86
CA PRO A 656 -16.88 14.98 -1.95
C PRO A 656 -15.97 14.31 -2.98
N VAL A 657 -16.44 14.22 -4.22
CA VAL A 657 -15.71 13.68 -5.38
C VAL A 657 -15.92 14.61 -6.56
N PHE A 658 -14.86 14.89 -7.30
CA PHE A 658 -14.93 15.69 -8.51
C PHE A 658 -14.28 14.97 -9.68
N ALA A 659 -14.99 14.91 -10.80
CA ALA A 659 -14.41 14.44 -12.05
C ALA A 659 -13.71 15.59 -12.78
N LYS A 660 -12.46 15.36 -13.18
CA LYS A 660 -11.71 16.32 -14.00
C LYS A 660 -12.35 16.42 -15.40
N ALA A 661 -12.51 17.63 -15.93
CA ALA A 661 -12.96 17.81 -17.31
C ALA A 661 -12.02 17.04 -18.28
N GLY A 662 -12.58 16.36 -19.26
CA GLY A 662 -11.92 15.42 -20.15
C GLY A 662 -11.98 13.96 -19.66
N SER A 663 -12.43 13.70 -18.44
CA SER A 663 -12.50 12.34 -17.90
C SER A 663 -13.56 11.48 -18.61
N ILE A 664 -13.23 10.22 -18.76
CA ILE A 664 -14.09 9.14 -19.28
C ILE A 664 -14.02 8.03 -18.27
N ILE A 665 -15.16 7.73 -17.62
CA ILE A 665 -15.21 6.79 -16.48
C ILE A 665 -16.19 5.67 -16.81
N PRO A 666 -15.68 4.44 -17.07
CA PRO A 666 -16.55 3.28 -17.25
C PRO A 666 -17.11 2.84 -15.90
N CYS A 667 -18.41 2.61 -15.87
CA CYS A 667 -19.17 2.11 -14.75
C CYS A 667 -19.78 0.75 -15.09
N GLY A 668 -19.68 -0.20 -14.16
CA GLY A 668 -20.17 -1.57 -14.29
C GLY A 668 -21.63 -1.75 -13.90
N PRO A 669 -22.13 -2.99 -14.04
CA PRO A 669 -23.47 -3.35 -13.59
C PRO A 669 -23.57 -3.41 -12.07
N ASP A 670 -24.80 -3.35 -11.54
CA ASP A 670 -25.08 -3.67 -10.14
C ASP A 670 -24.89 -5.18 -9.90
N VAL A 671 -24.00 -5.52 -8.98
CA VAL A 671 -23.57 -6.90 -8.70
C VAL A 671 -23.44 -7.15 -7.21
N GLN A 672 -23.41 -8.41 -6.80
CA GLN A 672 -23.10 -8.84 -5.43
C GLN A 672 -21.61 -9.23 -5.23
N TYR A 673 -20.88 -9.49 -6.30
CA TYR A 673 -19.44 -9.73 -6.32
C TYR A 673 -18.90 -9.46 -7.73
N THR A 674 -17.61 -9.20 -7.84
CA THR A 674 -16.99 -8.68 -9.07
C THR A 674 -17.15 -9.57 -10.30
N SER A 675 -17.24 -10.90 -10.13
CA SER A 675 -17.40 -11.87 -11.23
C SER A 675 -18.85 -12.33 -11.47
N GLU A 676 -19.85 -11.71 -10.78
CA GLU A 676 -21.26 -12.14 -10.91
C GLU A 676 -21.83 -11.93 -12.32
N LYS A 677 -21.46 -10.82 -12.95
CA LYS A 677 -21.94 -10.46 -14.29
C LYS A 677 -20.80 -10.03 -15.18
N PRO A 678 -20.85 -10.39 -16.46
CA PRO A 678 -19.87 -9.88 -17.43
C PRO A 678 -20.07 -8.38 -17.66
N TRP A 679 -19.03 -7.71 -18.17
CA TRP A 679 -19.09 -6.30 -18.56
C TRP A 679 -19.63 -6.12 -19.99
N ASP A 680 -20.76 -6.75 -20.28
CA ASP A 680 -21.44 -6.72 -21.57
C ASP A 680 -22.24 -5.43 -21.80
N ASN A 681 -22.57 -4.72 -20.72
CA ASN A 681 -23.32 -3.48 -20.73
C ASN A 681 -22.68 -2.48 -19.74
N LEU A 682 -21.84 -1.58 -20.23
CA LEU A 682 -21.13 -0.59 -19.40
C LEU A 682 -21.71 0.80 -19.65
N THR A 683 -21.90 1.55 -18.56
CA THR A 683 -22.16 2.99 -18.63
C THR A 683 -20.84 3.74 -18.71
N ILE A 684 -20.64 4.54 -19.74
CA ILE A 684 -19.46 5.38 -19.93
C ILE A 684 -19.83 6.83 -19.61
N ARG A 685 -19.45 7.26 -18.41
CA ARG A 685 -19.64 8.65 -17.98
C ARG A 685 -18.58 9.55 -18.62
N VAL A 686 -18.99 10.58 -19.34
CA VAL A 686 -18.10 11.52 -20.03
C VAL A 686 -18.28 12.90 -19.44
N TYR A 687 -17.17 13.57 -19.14
CA TYR A 687 -17.09 14.91 -18.56
C TYR A 687 -16.43 15.88 -19.54
N PRO A 688 -17.20 16.56 -20.42
CA PRO A 688 -16.66 17.42 -21.46
C PRO A 688 -15.92 18.65 -20.90
N GLY A 689 -15.32 19.45 -21.80
CA GLY A 689 -14.67 20.73 -21.42
C GLY A 689 -13.15 20.72 -21.42
N ALA A 690 -12.56 19.55 -21.67
CA ALA A 690 -11.15 19.33 -22.05
C ALA A 690 -11.06 18.08 -22.92
N ASP A 691 -9.95 17.92 -23.64
CA ASP A 691 -9.61 16.67 -24.31
C ASP A 691 -9.20 15.63 -23.26
N GLY A 692 -9.50 14.36 -23.54
CA GLY A 692 -9.19 13.27 -22.63
C GLY A 692 -9.08 11.91 -23.29
N LYS A 693 -8.51 10.97 -22.53
CA LYS A 693 -8.29 9.60 -22.98
C LYS A 693 -8.43 8.65 -21.79
N PHE A 694 -9.03 7.49 -22.03
CA PHE A 694 -9.07 6.40 -21.06
C PHE A 694 -8.92 5.06 -21.80
N THR A 695 -8.21 4.13 -21.21
CA THR A 695 -8.04 2.77 -21.74
C THR A 695 -8.81 1.79 -20.85
N LEU A 696 -9.89 1.23 -21.36
CA LEU A 696 -10.58 0.12 -20.70
C LEU A 696 -9.76 -1.14 -20.91
N TYR A 697 -9.48 -1.84 -19.84
CA TYR A 697 -8.70 -3.07 -19.80
C TYR A 697 -9.55 -4.23 -19.30
N GLU A 698 -9.37 -5.41 -19.88
CA GLU A 698 -10.00 -6.67 -19.46
C GLU A 698 -9.07 -7.85 -19.72
N ASP A 699 -9.11 -8.83 -18.81
CA ASP A 699 -8.44 -10.13 -18.90
C ASP A 699 -9.31 -11.22 -18.23
N GLU A 700 -8.74 -12.38 -17.95
CA GLU A 700 -9.44 -13.50 -17.29
C GLU A 700 -9.66 -13.28 -15.77
N GLY A 701 -9.13 -12.20 -15.19
CA GLY A 701 -9.40 -11.75 -13.81
C GLY A 701 -8.50 -12.33 -12.73
N ASP A 702 -8.01 -13.56 -12.84
CA ASP A 702 -7.29 -14.21 -11.73
C ASP A 702 -6.08 -15.10 -12.13
N ASN A 703 -5.68 -15.14 -13.39
CA ASN A 703 -4.50 -15.89 -13.81
C ASN A 703 -3.38 -14.98 -14.34
N TYR A 704 -2.20 -15.57 -14.61
CA TYR A 704 -1.05 -14.86 -15.14
C TYR A 704 -0.99 -14.83 -16.68
N ASN A 705 -2.06 -15.13 -17.38
CA ASN A 705 -2.08 -15.11 -18.85
C ASN A 705 -1.89 -13.70 -19.41
N TYR A 706 -2.24 -12.67 -18.64
CA TYR A 706 -1.97 -11.28 -19.02
C TYR A 706 -0.47 -10.99 -19.23
N GLU A 707 0.44 -11.68 -18.50
CA GLU A 707 1.90 -11.57 -18.71
C GLU A 707 2.31 -12.12 -20.09
N LYS A 708 1.48 -12.98 -20.71
CA LYS A 708 1.68 -13.53 -22.05
C LYS A 708 0.98 -12.72 -23.14
N GLY A 709 0.35 -11.59 -22.78
CA GLY A 709 -0.40 -10.73 -23.69
C GLY A 709 -1.85 -11.14 -23.89
N GLU A 710 -2.38 -12.08 -23.08
CA GLU A 710 -3.78 -12.53 -23.14
C GLU A 710 -4.67 -11.56 -22.34
N TYR A 711 -4.94 -10.42 -22.92
CA TYR A 711 -5.85 -9.39 -22.42
C TYR A 711 -6.37 -8.54 -23.58
N SER A 712 -7.37 -7.73 -23.35
CA SER A 712 -7.85 -6.77 -24.34
C SER A 712 -7.88 -5.34 -23.80
N THR A 713 -7.68 -4.38 -24.71
CA THR A 713 -7.81 -2.95 -24.42
C THR A 713 -8.69 -2.25 -25.44
N ILE A 714 -9.50 -1.29 -24.95
CA ILE A 714 -10.33 -0.41 -25.78
C ILE A 714 -10.02 1.03 -25.35
N VAL A 715 -9.50 1.83 -26.27
CA VAL A 715 -9.16 3.25 -26.01
C VAL A 715 -10.34 4.14 -26.30
N PHE A 716 -10.81 4.87 -25.31
CA PHE A 716 -11.76 5.98 -25.44
C PHE A 716 -10.99 7.29 -25.55
N GLU A 717 -11.29 8.11 -26.55
CA GLU A 717 -10.65 9.41 -26.77
C GLU A 717 -11.72 10.49 -26.96
N LEU A 718 -11.68 11.51 -26.11
CA LEU A 718 -12.54 12.68 -26.21
C LEU A 718 -11.74 13.86 -26.78
N LYS A 719 -12.22 14.45 -27.88
CA LYS A 719 -11.70 15.69 -28.46
C LYS A 719 -12.83 16.70 -28.62
N GLY A 720 -12.82 17.74 -27.80
CA GLY A 720 -13.95 18.65 -27.68
C GLY A 720 -15.22 17.91 -27.25
N ARG A 721 -16.19 17.74 -28.17
CA ARG A 721 -17.39 16.93 -27.97
C ARG A 721 -17.46 15.68 -28.85
N LYS A 722 -16.38 15.31 -29.50
CA LYS A 722 -16.30 14.09 -30.30
C LYS A 722 -15.66 12.99 -29.44
N LEU A 723 -16.45 11.96 -29.12
CA LEU A 723 -15.96 10.73 -28.47
C LEU A 723 -15.61 9.71 -29.56
N THR A 724 -14.43 9.15 -29.49
CA THR A 724 -13.98 8.03 -30.30
C THR A 724 -13.78 6.81 -29.40
N ILE A 725 -14.47 5.71 -29.69
CA ILE A 725 -14.22 4.39 -29.15
C ILE A 725 -13.26 3.71 -30.14
N GLY A 726 -12.05 3.42 -29.73
CA GLY A 726 -11.00 2.86 -30.56
C GLY A 726 -11.29 1.41 -30.97
N GLU A 727 -10.52 0.88 -31.90
CA GLU A 727 -10.48 -0.53 -32.21
C GLU A 727 -9.99 -1.32 -30.97
N ARG A 728 -10.64 -2.45 -30.67
CA ARG A 728 -10.21 -3.35 -29.61
C ARG A 728 -8.87 -4.00 -29.98
N LYS A 729 -7.94 -3.99 -29.07
CA LYS A 729 -6.63 -4.62 -29.21
C LYS A 729 -6.48 -5.78 -28.25
N GLY A 730 -5.90 -6.89 -28.76
CA GLY A 730 -5.68 -8.09 -27.97
C GLY A 730 -6.94 -8.97 -27.83
N SER A 731 -6.76 -10.10 -27.16
CA SER A 731 -7.81 -11.07 -26.88
C SER A 731 -7.42 -11.95 -25.70
N PHE A 732 -8.40 -12.53 -25.05
CA PHE A 732 -8.21 -13.50 -23.97
C PHE A 732 -9.38 -14.51 -23.99
N ASN A 733 -9.22 -15.63 -23.29
CA ASN A 733 -10.26 -16.64 -23.22
C ASN A 733 -11.49 -16.11 -22.47
N GLY A 734 -12.69 -16.34 -23.02
CA GLY A 734 -13.94 -15.79 -22.45
C GLY A 734 -14.23 -14.33 -22.78
N MET A 735 -13.39 -13.65 -23.59
CA MET A 735 -13.60 -12.27 -23.97
C MET A 735 -14.93 -12.04 -24.68
N MET A 736 -15.67 -11.01 -24.25
CA MET A 736 -16.92 -10.58 -24.89
C MET A 736 -16.66 -10.09 -26.33
N GLN A 737 -17.29 -10.75 -27.33
CA GLN A 737 -17.14 -10.37 -28.74
C GLN A 737 -17.92 -9.10 -29.08
N THR A 738 -19.11 -8.96 -28.52
CA THR A 738 -19.98 -7.79 -28.69
C THR A 738 -20.41 -7.28 -27.31
N ARG A 739 -20.62 -5.98 -27.19
CA ARG A 739 -21.13 -5.35 -25.98
C ARG A 739 -21.86 -4.06 -26.29
N ARG A 740 -22.60 -3.56 -25.31
CA ARG A 740 -23.25 -2.26 -25.38
C ARG A 740 -22.51 -1.27 -24.49
N PHE A 741 -22.26 -0.07 -25.00
CA PHE A 741 -21.85 1.08 -24.22
C PHE A 741 -23.01 2.08 -24.14
N HIS A 742 -23.45 2.38 -22.92
CA HIS A 742 -24.39 3.45 -22.65
C HIS A 742 -23.57 4.71 -22.31
N ILE A 743 -23.44 5.62 -23.27
CA ILE A 743 -22.64 6.86 -23.13
C ILE A 743 -23.51 7.92 -22.49
N VAL A 744 -23.08 8.44 -21.33
CA VAL A 744 -23.78 9.50 -20.60
C VAL A 744 -22.84 10.67 -20.36
N THR A 745 -23.24 11.87 -20.79
CA THR A 745 -22.49 13.08 -20.44
C THR A 745 -23.12 13.77 -19.24
N VAL A 746 -22.30 14.47 -18.46
CA VAL A 746 -22.77 15.21 -17.27
C VAL A 746 -23.79 16.30 -17.61
N ASP A 747 -23.84 16.78 -18.86
CA ASP A 747 -24.81 17.75 -19.37
C ASP A 747 -26.04 17.12 -20.06
N GLY A 748 -26.25 15.80 -19.86
CA GLY A 748 -27.51 15.11 -20.18
C GLY A 748 -27.62 14.53 -21.59
N VAL A 749 -26.51 14.40 -22.35
CA VAL A 749 -26.51 13.65 -23.60
C VAL A 749 -26.39 12.16 -23.31
N GLU A 750 -27.31 11.35 -23.84
CA GLU A 750 -27.31 9.89 -23.73
C GLU A 750 -27.27 9.24 -25.11
N LYS A 751 -26.43 8.22 -25.27
CA LYS A 751 -26.31 7.43 -26.52
C LYS A 751 -25.98 5.99 -26.23
N ASP A 752 -26.71 5.10 -26.83
CA ASP A 752 -26.39 3.66 -26.82
C ASP A 752 -25.59 3.27 -28.07
N VAL A 753 -24.58 2.47 -27.87
CA VAL A 753 -23.65 2.03 -28.90
C VAL A 753 -23.41 0.54 -28.79
N GLU A 754 -23.79 -0.20 -29.82
CA GLU A 754 -23.33 -1.59 -29.98
C GLU A 754 -21.88 -1.58 -30.48
N TYR A 755 -21.02 -2.33 -29.79
CA TYR A 755 -19.60 -2.39 -30.10
C TYR A 755 -19.14 -3.83 -30.31
N SER A 756 -18.57 -4.09 -31.49
CA SER A 756 -18.08 -5.40 -31.92
C SER A 756 -16.56 -5.49 -32.08
N GLY A 757 -15.84 -4.46 -31.68
CA GLY A 757 -14.38 -4.38 -31.79
C GLY A 757 -13.88 -3.32 -32.76
N ASP A 758 -14.74 -2.82 -33.66
CA ASP A 758 -14.37 -1.81 -34.65
C ASP A 758 -14.42 -0.39 -34.07
N ARG A 759 -13.66 0.50 -34.68
CA ARG A 759 -13.62 1.92 -34.29
C ARG A 759 -14.95 2.62 -34.55
N ILE A 760 -15.48 3.30 -33.56
CA ILE A 760 -16.70 4.12 -33.64
C ILE A 760 -16.40 5.57 -33.24
N SER A 761 -17.04 6.52 -33.89
CA SER A 761 -16.96 7.95 -33.52
C SER A 761 -18.36 8.52 -33.33
N LEU A 762 -18.55 9.26 -32.24
CA LEU A 762 -19.82 9.86 -31.85
C LEU A 762 -19.63 11.37 -31.61
N GLN A 763 -20.62 12.15 -32.02
CA GLN A 763 -20.72 13.55 -31.59
C GLN A 763 -21.60 13.58 -30.33
N LEU A 764 -21.06 14.07 -29.21
CA LEU A 764 -21.77 14.22 -27.93
C LEU A 764 -22.49 15.55 -27.84
#